data_05089a8ada26bd41c1189d35a0d0fb4f
#
_entry.id   05089a8ada26bd41c1189d35a0d0fb4f
#
_cell.length_a   1.000
_cell.length_b   1.000
_cell.length_c   1.000
_cell.angle_alpha   90.00
_cell.angle_beta   90.00
_cell.angle_gamma   90.00
#
_symmetry.space_group_name_H-M   'P 1'
#
loop_
_entity.id
_entity.type
_entity.pdbx_description
1 polymer ?
#
loop_
_entity_poly.entity_id
_entity_poly.type
_entity_poly.pdbx_seq_one_letter_code
_entity_poly.pdbx_strand_id
1 'polypeptide(L)'
;MKKTNYALLVCVLFSTLLLAQNKQKAIDKLKLNTQAQITVNSQSGVPEFIRFHEPITLSGVTLHEKIQMFLETNKGLFNDTQDLSNFTFQLARKDNYGFQSVTLNQHHQGVPVFDGQLRFHFNHSNQLTAINGNYITNIKVNAVPSISEQAANAAALNMLAKQDINYSGETVFAHKTNLFVFQKGLIENNLGSSYLVYEVEARNDADVREYVYINAHDGTLVEQFTGMPHALDRIVYEGDTTTVAWQEGDVFPGNLTIWQRNEVVASGHVYNFFNNAFGYVSYNNADAQMITINNSNIPNFNCPNANWNGVSANYCNGTATDDVVAHEWGHAYTEYTSGLIYAWQSGAINESFSDIWGETVDLLNDYADEDDDVSLRTGCNSSDRWRIGEDATAFGGAIRDMWNPPCNNDPGKVTDGIYRCGEGDFGGVHSNSGIPNHAYALLVDGGTYNGQTINGIGLTKAAHIFWRAQSTYLTATSDFFTLADALEASCTDLLGINLEGLSTENAPAGPSNEFLTMADYNELVKAILAVELRIEPEQCGFTAVIGMAPDLCQNAQDNPIYVEDWETGVDGWTVYQLQTSSTWIARDWQIQSSLPSGRIGSGMFAVNAPIGDTYGGNCQTSFQNGIMSLESPVIEIPDFNEGTFEMAFNHYVSTEPNWDGVNIKYKLDTGNWTLIPVTAFIVNGYNDAINPASDGNDNPMEGQDAFTGSDGGSNSGSWGTSVINLSALGVVANSNIQFRFDLGSDGCNGREGWFLDEVTVYNCAYALSVEDFSALENGIKVYPNPSHGQFIMKNMDHLNLVKADVMDINGRLVKSIDLSNIQDSATIDISSVASGLYFMKVYSQNANTVIKLIKE
;
A
#
# COMPACT_ATOMS: atom_id res chain seq x y z
N MET A 1 36.10 22.00 16.32
CA MET A 1 35.37 21.61 15.10
C MET A 1 34.19 20.65 15.40
N LYS A 2 33.78 20.47 16.68
CA LYS A 2 32.62 19.59 17.06
C LYS A 2 31.27 20.33 17.26
N LYS A 3 31.19 21.64 17.11
CA LYS A 3 29.96 22.44 17.32
C LYS A 3 29.13 22.69 16.04
N THR A 4 29.65 22.33 14.88
CA THR A 4 28.99 22.66 13.59
C THR A 4 28.03 21.54 13.12
N ASN A 5 28.22 20.29 13.57
CA ASN A 5 27.40 19.18 13.13
C ASN A 5 26.05 19.09 13.88
N TYR A 6 26.00 19.55 15.15
CA TYR A 6 24.77 19.57 15.94
C TYR A 6 23.71 20.56 15.41
N ALA A 7 24.16 21.69 14.85
CA ALA A 7 23.24 22.66 14.25
C ALA A 7 22.54 22.14 12.97
N LEU A 8 23.14 21.16 12.30
CA LEU A 8 22.55 20.58 11.08
C LEU A 8 21.45 19.57 11.41
N LEU A 9 21.62 18.77 12.47
CA LEU A 9 20.63 17.75 12.88
C LEU A 9 19.35 18.38 13.44
N VAL A 10 19.49 19.43 14.25
CA VAL A 10 18.33 20.20 14.78
C VAL A 10 17.54 20.88 13.65
N CYS A 11 18.19 21.28 12.56
CA CYS A 11 17.48 21.79 11.39
C CYS A 11 16.66 20.73 10.64
N VAL A 12 17.05 19.46 10.68
CA VAL A 12 16.37 18.41 9.91
C VAL A 12 15.06 17.99 10.59
N LEU A 13 15.00 17.92 11.90
CA LEU A 13 13.81 17.47 12.64
C LEU A 13 12.76 18.58 12.86
N PHE A 14 13.18 19.83 13.02
CA PHE A 14 12.26 20.96 12.87
C PHE A 14 11.65 21.01 11.46
N SER A 15 12.35 20.44 10.47
CA SER A 15 11.85 20.37 9.11
C SER A 15 10.73 19.33 8.95
N THR A 16 10.75 18.17 9.59
CA THR A 16 9.72 17.11 9.36
C THR A 16 8.37 17.40 10.01
N LEU A 17 8.34 17.92 11.23
CA LEU A 17 7.11 18.42 11.86
C LEU A 17 6.51 19.63 11.12
N LEU A 18 7.37 20.56 10.73
CA LEU A 18 6.98 21.65 9.83
C LEU A 18 6.49 21.10 8.47
N LEU A 19 7.07 19.99 7.99
CA LEU A 19 6.73 19.33 6.73
C LEU A 19 5.35 18.69 6.78
N ALA A 20 5.04 17.89 7.80
CA ALA A 20 3.72 17.26 7.98
C ALA A 20 2.63 18.32 8.23
N GLN A 21 2.90 19.31 9.07
CA GLN A 21 1.97 20.44 9.28
C GLN A 21 1.82 21.30 8.02
N ASN A 22 2.85 21.44 7.20
CA ASN A 22 2.79 22.18 5.97
C ASN A 22 2.02 21.41 4.89
N LYS A 23 2.17 20.09 4.80
CA LYS A 23 1.38 19.22 3.92
C LYS A 23 -0.11 19.31 4.25
N GLN A 24 -0.48 19.07 5.50
CA GLN A 24 -1.88 19.16 5.93
C GLN A 24 -2.47 20.56 5.67
N LYS A 25 -1.72 21.63 5.95
CA LYS A 25 -2.15 23.00 5.61
C LYS A 25 -2.32 23.21 4.11
N ALA A 26 -1.46 22.61 3.27
CA ALA A 26 -1.57 22.71 1.82
C ALA A 26 -2.82 21.97 1.32
N ILE A 27 -3.09 20.78 1.85
CA ILE A 27 -4.29 19.99 1.58
C ILE A 27 -5.55 20.76 1.99
N ASP A 28 -5.58 21.26 3.22
CA ASP A 28 -6.74 22.02 3.74
C ASP A 28 -6.99 23.31 2.92
N LYS A 29 -5.91 23.98 2.53
CA LYS A 29 -6.00 25.17 1.67
C LYS A 29 -6.55 24.81 0.29
N LEU A 30 -6.11 23.70 -0.30
CA LEU A 30 -6.63 23.26 -1.59
C LEU A 30 -8.10 22.87 -1.49
N LYS A 31 -8.49 22.08 -0.48
CA LYS A 31 -9.88 21.72 -0.19
C LYS A 31 -10.76 22.96 -0.02
N LEU A 32 -10.29 23.93 0.75
CA LEU A 32 -11.06 25.18 1.01
C LEU A 32 -11.28 26.00 -0.26
N ASN A 33 -10.26 26.07 -1.13
CA ASN A 33 -10.30 26.92 -2.32
C ASN A 33 -11.03 26.27 -3.50
N THR A 34 -11.06 24.94 -3.59
CA THR A 34 -11.54 24.22 -4.78
C THR A 34 -12.64 23.21 -4.47
N GLN A 35 -12.93 22.96 -3.19
CA GLN A 35 -13.80 21.88 -2.73
C GLN A 35 -13.37 20.49 -3.27
N ALA A 36 -12.07 20.32 -3.55
CA ALA A 36 -11.54 19.07 -4.04
C ALA A 36 -11.72 17.95 -3.00
N GLN A 37 -12.07 16.76 -3.47
CA GLN A 37 -11.93 15.52 -2.73
C GLN A 37 -10.47 15.09 -2.83
N ILE A 38 -9.84 14.76 -1.71
CA ILE A 38 -8.43 14.39 -1.66
C ILE A 38 -8.29 13.14 -0.83
N THR A 39 -7.84 12.07 -1.45
CA THR A 39 -7.37 10.84 -0.80
C THR A 39 -5.87 10.98 -0.57
N VAL A 40 -5.43 10.63 0.61
CA VAL A 40 -4.01 10.71 0.99
C VAL A 40 -3.54 9.32 1.43
N ASN A 41 -2.34 8.98 1.06
CA ASN A 41 -1.68 7.80 1.62
C ASN A 41 -1.56 7.94 3.14
N SER A 42 -2.03 6.96 3.87
CA SER A 42 -2.11 7.00 5.33
C SER A 42 -0.74 7.05 6.00
N GLN A 43 0.29 6.51 5.37
CA GLN A 43 1.65 6.44 5.89
C GLN A 43 2.51 7.66 5.52
N SER A 44 2.48 8.09 4.25
CA SER A 44 3.28 9.23 3.78
C SER A 44 2.59 10.59 3.97
N GLY A 45 1.26 10.59 4.15
CA GLY A 45 0.44 11.80 4.16
C GLY A 45 0.44 12.58 2.84
N VAL A 46 0.87 11.95 1.74
CA VAL A 46 0.90 12.54 0.39
C VAL A 46 -0.43 12.30 -0.31
N PRO A 47 -0.99 13.27 -1.03
CA PRO A 47 -2.14 13.03 -1.89
C PRO A 47 -1.83 11.99 -2.98
N GLU A 48 -2.62 10.94 -3.03
CA GLU A 48 -2.60 9.91 -4.09
C GLU A 48 -3.66 10.20 -5.14
N PHE A 49 -4.77 10.76 -4.71
CA PHE A 49 -5.83 11.18 -5.62
C PHE A 49 -6.40 12.53 -5.20
N ILE A 50 -6.48 13.47 -6.14
CA ILE A 50 -7.13 14.78 -5.98
C ILE A 50 -8.17 14.91 -7.08
N ARG A 51 -9.45 14.95 -6.73
CA ARG A 51 -10.56 15.13 -7.67
C ARG A 51 -11.23 16.48 -7.45
N PHE A 52 -11.39 17.23 -8.51
CA PHE A 52 -12.06 18.52 -8.48
C PHE A 52 -13.52 18.36 -8.94
N HIS A 53 -14.48 18.60 -8.06
CA HIS A 53 -15.91 18.55 -8.42
C HIS A 53 -16.26 19.54 -9.53
N GLU A 54 -15.66 20.72 -9.49
CA GLU A 54 -15.72 21.69 -10.56
C GLU A 54 -14.33 21.81 -11.19
N PRO A 55 -14.18 21.53 -12.50
CA PRO A 55 -12.88 21.61 -13.17
C PRO A 55 -12.24 22.99 -13.00
N ILE A 56 -11.00 23.05 -12.58
CA ILE A 56 -10.30 24.29 -12.29
C ILE A 56 -9.50 24.80 -13.49
N THR A 57 -9.64 26.10 -13.77
CA THR A 57 -8.85 26.77 -14.80
C THR A 57 -7.50 27.18 -14.23
N LEU A 58 -6.42 26.59 -14.74
CA LEU A 58 -5.05 26.93 -14.35
C LEU A 58 -4.47 28.03 -15.24
N SER A 59 -3.62 28.86 -14.66
CA SER A 59 -2.83 29.84 -15.40
C SER A 59 -1.74 29.14 -16.23
N GLY A 60 -1.40 29.68 -17.39
CA GLY A 60 -0.43 29.12 -18.34
C GLY A 60 -1.04 28.91 -19.72
N VAL A 61 -0.21 28.90 -20.76
CA VAL A 61 -0.63 28.71 -22.16
C VAL A 61 -0.63 27.22 -22.50
N THR A 62 0.43 26.51 -22.16
CA THR A 62 0.59 25.06 -22.39
C THR A 62 0.15 24.27 -21.16
N LEU A 63 -0.18 22.98 -21.34
CA LEU A 63 -0.46 22.08 -20.21
C LEU A 63 0.73 21.99 -19.26
N HIS A 64 1.95 21.96 -19.79
CA HIS A 64 3.17 21.98 -19.01
C HIS A 64 3.25 23.21 -18.09
N GLU A 65 3.07 24.42 -18.62
CA GLU A 65 3.07 25.65 -17.83
C GLU A 65 1.96 25.64 -16.77
N LYS A 66 0.78 25.15 -17.13
CA LYS A 66 -0.36 25.00 -16.20
C LYS A 66 -0.02 24.11 -15.03
N ILE A 67 0.57 22.93 -15.28
CA ILE A 67 1.00 21.98 -14.24
C ILE A 67 2.09 22.62 -13.37
N GLN A 68 3.09 23.22 -13.99
CA GLN A 68 4.16 23.89 -13.27
C GLN A 68 3.61 24.95 -12.31
N MET A 69 2.72 25.82 -12.79
CA MET A 69 2.10 26.85 -11.95
C MET A 69 1.21 26.27 -10.85
N PHE A 70 0.51 25.16 -11.12
CA PHE A 70 -0.26 24.46 -10.09
C PHE A 70 0.65 23.97 -8.96
N LEU A 71 1.75 23.29 -9.30
CA LEU A 71 2.71 22.78 -8.34
C LEU A 71 3.37 23.92 -7.54
N GLU A 72 3.74 25.01 -8.20
CA GLU A 72 4.32 26.18 -7.55
C GLU A 72 3.34 26.87 -6.57
N THR A 73 2.06 26.95 -6.95
CA THR A 73 1.00 27.58 -6.13
C THR A 73 0.63 26.73 -4.92
N ASN A 74 0.71 25.43 -5.06
CA ASN A 74 0.32 24.45 -4.05
C ASN A 74 1.56 23.74 -3.47
N LYS A 75 2.63 24.48 -3.23
CA LYS A 75 3.83 23.98 -2.53
C LYS A 75 3.44 23.31 -1.23
N GLY A 76 4.03 22.17 -0.93
CA GLY A 76 3.76 21.38 0.25
C GLY A 76 2.70 20.28 0.08
N LEU A 77 2.00 20.17 -1.06
CA LEU A 77 1.12 19.01 -1.30
C LEU A 77 1.92 17.70 -1.39
N PHE A 78 3.02 17.74 -2.14
CA PHE A 78 3.83 16.56 -2.41
C PHE A 78 5.17 16.60 -1.68
N ASN A 79 5.90 17.72 -1.74
CA ASN A 79 7.14 17.93 -1.01
C ASN A 79 7.43 19.43 -0.80
N ASP A 80 8.17 19.78 0.28
CA ASP A 80 8.52 21.19 0.60
C ASP A 80 9.64 21.77 -0.28
N THR A 81 10.50 20.92 -0.82
CA THR A 81 11.57 21.32 -1.74
C THR A 81 11.19 20.98 -3.16
N GLN A 82 10.29 21.75 -3.76
CA GLN A 82 9.89 21.53 -5.15
C GLN A 82 11.01 21.99 -6.09
N ASP A 83 11.93 21.10 -6.31
CA ASP A 83 12.77 21.15 -7.48
C ASP A 83 12.07 20.35 -8.59
N LEU A 84 11.39 21.04 -9.51
CA LEU A 84 10.76 20.44 -10.68
C LEU A 84 11.78 19.75 -11.59
N SER A 85 13.08 19.96 -11.36
CA SER A 85 14.14 19.21 -12.03
C SER A 85 14.13 17.72 -11.70
N ASN A 86 13.45 17.32 -10.64
CA ASN A 86 13.23 15.91 -10.28
C ASN A 86 12.07 15.25 -11.04
N PHE A 87 11.43 15.96 -11.98
CA PHE A 87 10.38 15.39 -12.81
C PHE A 87 10.72 15.48 -14.29
N THR A 88 10.41 14.41 -15.02
CA THR A 88 10.34 14.44 -16.49
C THR A 88 8.90 14.41 -16.94
N PHE A 89 8.54 15.30 -17.85
CA PHE A 89 7.21 15.39 -18.42
C PHE A 89 7.09 14.44 -19.61
N GLN A 90 6.05 13.60 -19.62
CA GLN A 90 5.66 12.86 -20.81
C GLN A 90 4.78 13.73 -21.71
N LEU A 91 4.74 13.37 -23.00
CA LEU A 91 3.81 14.01 -23.95
C LEU A 91 2.36 13.80 -23.50
N ALA A 92 1.55 14.84 -23.65
CA ALA A 92 0.13 14.74 -23.37
C ALA A 92 -0.50 13.65 -24.26
N ARG A 93 -1.21 12.73 -23.63
CA ARG A 93 -2.07 11.76 -24.32
C ARG A 93 -3.47 12.36 -24.43
N LYS A 94 -4.09 12.21 -25.58
CA LYS A 94 -5.48 12.61 -25.80
C LYS A 94 -6.28 11.36 -26.08
N ASP A 95 -7.38 11.17 -25.33
CA ASP A 95 -8.30 10.07 -25.56
C ASP A 95 -9.36 10.40 -26.64
N ASN A 96 -10.19 9.42 -26.96
CA ASN A 96 -11.25 9.55 -27.98
C ASN A 96 -12.35 10.50 -27.57
N TYR A 97 -12.50 10.77 -26.27
CA TYR A 97 -13.47 11.74 -25.73
C TYR A 97 -12.92 13.16 -25.70
N GLY A 98 -11.66 13.36 -26.04
CA GLY A 98 -11.01 14.67 -26.09
C GLY A 98 -10.39 15.14 -24.78
N PHE A 99 -10.40 14.30 -23.74
CA PHE A 99 -9.65 14.54 -22.51
C PHE A 99 -8.15 14.38 -22.76
N GLN A 100 -7.35 15.02 -21.95
CA GLN A 100 -5.89 14.94 -22.05
C GLN A 100 -5.30 14.60 -20.69
N SER A 101 -4.29 13.74 -20.66
CA SER A 101 -3.49 13.45 -19.47
C SER A 101 -2.02 13.75 -19.72
N VAL A 102 -1.36 14.27 -18.70
CA VAL A 102 0.10 14.52 -18.69
C VAL A 102 0.69 13.84 -17.49
N THR A 103 1.64 12.94 -17.73
CA THR A 103 2.35 12.23 -16.66
C THR A 103 3.70 12.91 -16.37
N LEU A 104 3.97 13.13 -15.09
CA LEU A 104 5.26 13.55 -14.57
C LEU A 104 5.91 12.36 -13.89
N ASN A 105 7.04 11.88 -14.41
CA ASN A 105 7.80 10.81 -13.79
C ASN A 105 8.82 11.39 -12.82
N GLN A 106 8.81 10.89 -11.60
CA GLN A 106 9.73 11.30 -10.54
C GLN A 106 11.12 10.73 -10.77
N HIS A 107 12.13 11.52 -10.46
CA HIS A 107 13.54 11.12 -10.47
C HIS A 107 14.20 11.49 -9.14
N HIS A 108 15.17 10.70 -8.72
CA HIS A 108 16.04 10.99 -7.60
C HIS A 108 17.49 11.00 -8.08
N GLN A 109 18.16 12.16 -8.00
CA GLN A 109 19.52 12.34 -8.49
C GLN A 109 19.73 11.85 -9.95
N GLY A 110 18.69 11.99 -10.79
CA GLY A 110 18.70 11.59 -12.20
C GLY A 110 18.27 10.14 -12.47
N VAL A 111 18.08 9.32 -11.44
CA VAL A 111 17.54 7.95 -11.58
C VAL A 111 16.03 7.99 -11.47
N PRO A 112 15.27 7.32 -12.38
CA PRO A 112 13.82 7.20 -12.27
C PRO A 112 13.42 6.54 -10.96
N VAL A 113 12.29 6.99 -10.37
CA VAL A 113 11.66 6.35 -9.23
C VAL A 113 10.58 5.40 -9.74
N PHE A 114 10.63 4.15 -9.35
CA PHE A 114 9.66 3.15 -9.75
C PHE A 114 8.25 3.54 -9.29
N ASP A 115 7.29 3.55 -10.20
CA ASP A 115 5.92 4.03 -10.05
C ASP A 115 5.79 5.43 -9.38
N GLY A 116 6.90 6.15 -9.26
CA GLY A 116 6.95 7.53 -8.82
C GLY A 116 6.43 8.45 -9.93
N GLN A 117 5.13 8.66 -10.01
CA GLN A 117 4.51 9.45 -11.07
C GLN A 117 3.31 10.24 -10.56
N LEU A 118 3.09 11.40 -11.19
CA LEU A 118 1.87 12.18 -11.01
C LEU A 118 1.20 12.37 -12.36
N ARG A 119 -0.07 12.02 -12.48
CA ARG A 119 -0.90 12.19 -13.69
C ARG A 119 -1.87 13.34 -13.50
N PHE A 120 -1.80 14.31 -14.39
CA PHE A 120 -2.69 15.47 -14.41
C PHE A 120 -3.71 15.31 -15.54
N HIS A 121 -4.99 15.32 -15.20
CA HIS A 121 -6.09 15.07 -16.13
C HIS A 121 -6.81 16.38 -16.47
N PHE A 122 -7.04 16.61 -17.75
CA PHE A 122 -7.65 17.82 -18.27
C PHE A 122 -8.84 17.50 -19.16
N ASN A 123 -9.93 18.26 -19.02
CA ASN A 123 -11.08 18.19 -19.93
C ASN A 123 -10.77 18.87 -21.28
N HIS A 124 -11.74 18.83 -22.21
CA HIS A 124 -11.58 19.42 -23.55
C HIS A 124 -11.39 20.95 -23.53
N SER A 125 -11.67 21.61 -22.42
CA SER A 125 -11.41 23.04 -22.23
C SER A 125 -10.04 23.30 -21.58
N ASN A 126 -9.19 22.30 -21.46
CA ASN A 126 -7.90 22.34 -20.77
C ASN A 126 -8.02 22.83 -19.32
N GLN A 127 -9.12 22.48 -18.63
CA GLN A 127 -9.30 22.66 -17.20
C GLN A 127 -8.92 21.38 -16.48
N LEU A 128 -8.25 21.50 -15.34
CA LEU A 128 -7.80 20.37 -14.53
C LEU A 128 -9.00 19.74 -13.82
N THR A 129 -9.18 18.44 -14.01
CA THR A 129 -10.28 17.65 -13.41
C THR A 129 -9.80 16.77 -12.26
N ALA A 130 -8.60 16.19 -12.39
CA ALA A 130 -8.02 15.33 -11.37
C ALA A 130 -6.48 15.32 -11.42
N ILE A 131 -5.89 14.91 -10.31
CA ILE A 131 -4.46 14.55 -10.22
C ILE A 131 -4.41 13.24 -9.45
N ASN A 132 -3.68 12.25 -9.96
CA ASN A 132 -3.47 11.01 -9.25
C ASN A 132 -2.06 10.44 -9.48
N GLY A 133 -1.71 9.42 -8.72
CA GLY A 133 -0.45 8.70 -8.80
C GLY A 133 0.36 8.78 -7.51
N ASN A 134 1.49 8.12 -7.51
CA ASN A 134 2.38 8.00 -6.36
C ASN A 134 3.49 9.04 -6.40
N TYR A 135 3.71 9.72 -5.29
CA TYR A 135 4.88 10.56 -5.08
C TYR A 135 5.68 10.03 -3.91
N ILE A 136 6.84 9.47 -4.19
CA ILE A 136 7.71 8.86 -3.19
C ILE A 136 8.51 9.94 -2.47
N THR A 137 8.31 10.05 -1.15
CA THR A 137 8.96 11.06 -0.30
C THR A 137 10.19 10.49 0.40
N ASN A 138 11.04 11.38 0.90
CA ASN A 138 12.14 11.03 1.81
C ASN A 138 13.15 10.00 1.26
N ILE A 139 13.36 9.97 -0.06
CA ILE A 139 14.33 9.07 -0.68
C ILE A 139 15.73 9.41 -0.17
N LYS A 140 16.35 8.50 0.56
CA LYS A 140 17.71 8.62 1.13
C LYS A 140 18.68 7.59 0.54
N VAL A 141 18.57 7.34 -0.74
CA VAL A 141 19.38 6.35 -1.45
C VAL A 141 20.49 7.05 -2.20
N ASN A 142 21.70 6.49 -2.16
CA ASN A 142 22.76 6.89 -3.08
C ASN A 142 22.43 6.37 -4.49
N ALA A 143 22.26 7.28 -5.43
CA ALA A 143 21.87 6.95 -6.81
C ALA A 143 23.04 6.46 -7.70
N VAL A 144 24.23 6.24 -7.12
CA VAL A 144 25.40 5.69 -7.84
C VAL A 144 25.55 4.22 -7.48
N PRO A 145 25.33 3.28 -8.42
CA PRO A 145 25.41 1.85 -8.13
C PRO A 145 26.84 1.43 -7.75
N SER A 146 26.96 0.50 -6.82
CA SER A 146 28.25 -0.09 -6.40
C SER A 146 28.58 -1.36 -7.17
N ILE A 147 27.58 -2.03 -7.75
CA ILE A 147 27.77 -3.18 -8.64
C ILE A 147 27.46 -2.78 -10.09
N SER A 148 28.00 -3.52 -11.03
CA SER A 148 27.68 -3.30 -12.45
C SER A 148 26.35 -3.95 -12.83
N GLU A 149 25.73 -3.47 -13.92
CA GLU A 149 24.57 -4.10 -14.55
C GLU A 149 24.80 -5.60 -14.82
N GLN A 150 25.97 -5.96 -15.33
CA GLN A 150 26.30 -7.37 -15.58
C GLN A 150 26.34 -8.21 -14.32
N ALA A 151 26.76 -7.63 -13.18
CA ALA A 151 26.75 -8.33 -11.91
C ALA A 151 25.31 -8.51 -11.38
N ALA A 152 24.45 -7.51 -11.56
CA ALA A 152 23.04 -7.60 -11.22
C ALA A 152 22.31 -8.64 -12.08
N ASN A 153 22.55 -8.67 -13.40
CA ASN A 153 22.03 -9.67 -14.32
C ASN A 153 22.43 -11.09 -13.90
N ALA A 154 23.71 -11.27 -13.56
CA ALA A 154 24.19 -12.56 -13.09
C ALA A 154 23.56 -12.96 -11.74
N ALA A 155 23.34 -12.00 -10.84
CA ALA A 155 22.68 -12.25 -9.57
C ALA A 155 21.22 -12.68 -9.78
N ALA A 156 20.45 -11.94 -10.62
CA ALA A 156 19.08 -12.27 -10.96
C ALA A 156 18.97 -13.68 -11.58
N LEU A 157 19.77 -13.99 -12.60
CA LEU A 157 19.75 -15.30 -13.24
C LEU A 157 20.15 -16.43 -12.29
N ASN A 158 21.12 -16.19 -11.38
CA ASN A 158 21.50 -17.17 -10.37
C ASN A 158 20.42 -17.40 -9.30
N MET A 159 19.58 -16.40 -9.04
CA MET A 159 18.43 -16.55 -8.13
C MET A 159 17.34 -17.38 -8.79
N LEU A 160 16.96 -17.02 -10.02
CA LEU A 160 15.94 -17.75 -10.78
C LEU A 160 16.34 -19.20 -11.03
N ALA A 161 17.63 -19.48 -11.27
CA ALA A 161 18.13 -20.84 -11.44
C ALA A 161 18.02 -21.73 -10.18
N LYS A 162 17.72 -21.14 -9.02
CA LYS A 162 17.47 -21.88 -7.77
C LYS A 162 15.99 -22.08 -7.50
N GLN A 163 15.12 -21.42 -8.25
CA GLN A 163 13.67 -21.56 -8.18
C GLN A 163 13.22 -22.58 -9.23
N ASP A 164 12.22 -23.37 -8.90
CA ASP A 164 11.66 -24.36 -9.82
C ASP A 164 10.61 -23.69 -10.76
N ILE A 165 11.03 -22.67 -11.51
CA ILE A 165 10.16 -21.91 -12.43
C ILE A 165 10.52 -22.12 -13.92
N ASN A 166 11.70 -22.64 -14.22
CA ASN A 166 12.13 -22.93 -15.60
C ASN A 166 11.91 -24.42 -15.92
N TYR A 167 10.73 -24.72 -16.37
CA TYR A 167 10.29 -26.09 -16.64
C TYR A 167 10.60 -26.56 -18.05
N SER A 168 10.67 -25.62 -19.02
CA SER A 168 11.10 -25.90 -20.37
C SER A 168 12.56 -26.34 -20.43
N GLY A 169 13.38 -25.94 -19.47
CA GLY A 169 14.82 -26.11 -19.47
C GLY A 169 15.53 -25.25 -20.51
N GLU A 170 14.83 -24.32 -21.17
CA GLU A 170 15.44 -23.34 -22.05
C GLU A 170 16.28 -22.33 -21.25
N THR A 171 17.29 -21.78 -21.91
CA THR A 171 18.21 -20.87 -21.25
C THR A 171 17.51 -19.54 -20.93
N VAL A 172 17.37 -19.24 -19.64
CA VAL A 172 16.93 -17.92 -19.19
C VAL A 172 18.05 -16.90 -19.35
N PHE A 173 17.74 -15.74 -19.90
CA PHE A 173 18.69 -14.66 -20.13
C PHE A 173 18.14 -13.32 -19.67
N ALA A 174 19.01 -12.40 -19.28
CA ALA A 174 18.63 -11.02 -19.00
C ALA A 174 18.31 -10.29 -20.31
N HIS A 175 17.06 -9.98 -20.53
CA HIS A 175 16.57 -9.33 -21.76
C HIS A 175 16.78 -7.82 -21.70
N LYS A 176 16.39 -7.20 -20.60
CA LYS A 176 16.49 -5.76 -20.39
C LYS A 176 16.83 -5.48 -18.93
N THR A 177 17.59 -4.43 -18.71
CA THR A 177 17.97 -4.01 -17.36
C THR A 177 17.83 -2.51 -17.26
N ASN A 178 17.09 -2.04 -16.26
CA ASN A 178 16.87 -0.64 -15.96
C ASN A 178 17.35 -0.35 -14.54
N LEU A 179 17.80 0.87 -14.30
CA LEU A 179 18.16 1.31 -12.96
C LEU A 179 17.02 2.17 -12.40
N PHE A 180 16.50 1.81 -11.22
CA PHE A 180 15.43 2.53 -10.55
C PHE A 180 15.77 2.79 -9.08
N VAL A 181 15.14 3.83 -8.53
CA VAL A 181 14.88 3.89 -7.09
C VAL A 181 13.54 3.18 -6.84
N PHE A 182 13.55 2.14 -6.05
CA PHE A 182 12.40 1.30 -5.75
C PHE A 182 12.08 1.39 -4.25
N GLN A 183 10.82 1.65 -3.90
CA GLN A 183 10.36 1.62 -2.51
C GLN A 183 9.72 0.27 -2.23
N LYS A 184 10.29 -0.51 -1.31
CA LYS A 184 9.75 -1.82 -0.92
C LYS A 184 8.41 -1.65 -0.21
N GLY A 185 7.48 -2.59 -0.42
CA GLY A 185 6.15 -2.56 0.16
C GLY A 185 5.18 -1.56 -0.48
N LEU A 186 5.58 -0.90 -1.57
CA LEU A 186 4.68 0.01 -2.29
C LEU A 186 3.41 -0.69 -2.79
N ILE A 187 3.53 -1.97 -3.22
CA ILE A 187 2.43 -2.78 -3.73
C ILE A 187 1.50 -3.26 -2.62
N GLU A 188 2.05 -3.47 -1.43
CA GLU A 188 1.32 -3.92 -0.24
C GLU A 188 0.70 -2.73 0.53
N ASN A 189 0.85 -1.50 0.01
CA ASN A 189 0.52 -0.26 0.68
C ASN A 189 1.16 -0.13 2.07
N ASN A 190 2.33 -0.76 2.24
CA ASN A 190 3.13 -0.73 3.44
C ASN A 190 4.50 -0.13 3.12
N LEU A 191 4.62 1.20 3.27
CA LEU A 191 5.77 1.95 2.80
C LEU A 191 7.04 1.62 3.58
N GLY A 192 7.89 0.81 2.98
CA GLY A 192 9.23 0.48 3.46
C GLY A 192 10.31 1.44 2.95
N SER A 193 11.55 1.02 3.06
CA SER A 193 12.71 1.80 2.61
C SER A 193 12.84 1.83 1.10
N SER A 194 13.50 2.88 0.61
CA SER A 194 13.84 2.99 -0.81
C SER A 194 15.22 2.37 -1.07
N TYR A 195 15.34 1.67 -2.18
CA TYR A 195 16.57 1.02 -2.67
C TYR A 195 16.95 1.57 -4.04
N LEU A 196 18.25 1.60 -4.33
CA LEU A 196 18.69 1.67 -5.71
C LEU A 196 18.72 0.24 -6.24
N VAL A 197 17.94 -0.05 -7.28
CA VAL A 197 17.82 -1.40 -7.82
C VAL A 197 18.12 -1.43 -9.32
N TYR A 198 18.65 -2.55 -9.77
CA TYR A 198 18.53 -2.96 -11.16
C TYR A 198 17.27 -3.80 -11.28
N GLU A 199 16.29 -3.32 -12.04
CA GLU A 199 15.20 -4.14 -12.55
C GLU A 199 15.73 -4.95 -13.71
N VAL A 200 15.85 -6.23 -13.52
CA VAL A 200 16.31 -7.18 -14.53
C VAL A 200 15.11 -7.94 -15.07
N GLU A 201 14.74 -7.69 -16.32
CA GLU A 201 13.80 -8.53 -17.04
C GLU A 201 14.56 -9.78 -17.51
N ALA A 202 14.35 -10.87 -16.79
CA ALA A 202 14.95 -12.17 -17.10
C ALA A 202 13.90 -13.08 -17.74
N ARG A 203 14.19 -13.64 -18.91
CA ARG A 203 13.24 -14.46 -19.65
C ARG A 203 13.89 -15.56 -20.46
N ASN A 204 13.09 -16.53 -20.87
CA ASN A 204 13.34 -17.39 -22.05
C ASN A 204 12.19 -17.18 -23.05
N ASP A 205 12.18 -17.93 -24.14
CA ASP A 205 11.14 -17.84 -25.17
C ASP A 205 9.99 -18.85 -24.91
N ALA A 206 9.92 -19.48 -23.73
CA ALA A 206 8.97 -20.54 -23.42
C ALA A 206 8.09 -20.20 -22.18
N ASP A 207 8.68 -20.20 -20.99
CA ASP A 207 7.92 -20.26 -19.75
C ASP A 207 8.45 -19.37 -18.62
N VAL A 208 9.47 -18.57 -18.88
CA VAL A 208 10.04 -17.67 -17.88
C VAL A 208 10.07 -16.24 -18.39
N ARG A 209 9.43 -15.35 -17.69
CA ARG A 209 9.66 -13.90 -17.74
C ARG A 209 9.45 -13.27 -16.37
N GLU A 210 10.53 -12.88 -15.76
CA GLU A 210 10.56 -12.35 -14.40
C GLU A 210 11.18 -10.96 -14.39
N TYR A 211 10.57 -10.05 -13.65
CA TYR A 211 11.17 -8.78 -13.27
C TYR A 211 11.80 -8.94 -11.90
N VAL A 212 13.13 -8.98 -11.87
CA VAL A 212 13.91 -9.21 -10.65
C VAL A 212 14.59 -7.90 -10.24
N TYR A 213 14.26 -7.39 -9.08
CA TYR A 213 14.80 -6.13 -8.56
C TYR A 213 16.00 -6.43 -7.67
N ILE A 214 17.18 -6.21 -8.20
CA ILE A 214 18.47 -6.47 -7.56
C ILE A 214 19.02 -5.18 -6.96
N ASN A 215 19.33 -5.19 -5.67
CA ASN A 215 19.98 -4.07 -5.00
C ASN A 215 21.29 -3.70 -5.73
N ALA A 216 21.37 -2.47 -6.23
CA ALA A 216 22.49 -2.00 -7.03
C ALA A 216 23.77 -1.71 -6.20
N HIS A 217 23.70 -1.85 -4.87
CA HIS A 217 24.86 -1.67 -4.00
C HIS A 217 25.50 -3.01 -3.59
N ASP A 218 24.72 -4.04 -3.32
CA ASP A 218 25.22 -5.30 -2.77
C ASP A 218 24.85 -6.56 -3.57
N GLY A 219 23.93 -6.45 -4.54
CA GLY A 219 23.50 -7.57 -5.39
C GLY A 219 22.47 -8.51 -4.76
N THR A 220 21.85 -8.12 -3.63
CA THR A 220 20.77 -8.88 -3.00
C THR A 220 19.45 -8.67 -3.72
N LEU A 221 18.52 -9.62 -3.55
CA LEU A 221 17.15 -9.51 -4.04
C LEU A 221 16.39 -8.47 -3.19
N VAL A 222 15.74 -7.53 -3.82
CA VAL A 222 14.81 -6.59 -3.16
C VAL A 222 13.38 -7.04 -3.36
N GLU A 223 13.02 -7.39 -4.62
CA GLU A 223 11.66 -7.77 -5.01
C GLU A 223 11.69 -8.58 -6.32
N GLN A 224 10.60 -9.31 -6.62
CA GLN A 224 10.46 -10.07 -7.86
C GLN A 224 9.00 -10.10 -8.29
N PHE A 225 8.73 -9.88 -9.58
CA PHE A 225 7.40 -10.00 -10.19
C PHE A 225 7.48 -10.72 -11.52
N THR A 226 6.39 -11.37 -11.94
CA THR A 226 6.31 -12.05 -13.23
C THR A 226 5.68 -11.16 -14.32
N GLY A 227 6.01 -11.39 -15.60
CA GLY A 227 5.45 -10.62 -16.70
C GLY A 227 5.92 -10.98 -18.11
N MET A 228 5.04 -11.12 -19.12
CA MET A 228 5.40 -11.44 -20.52
C MET A 228 4.43 -10.84 -21.54
N PRO A 229 4.72 -10.14 -22.60
CA PRO A 229 3.81 -9.82 -23.73
C PRO A 229 4.32 -10.04 -25.16
N HIS A 230 3.43 -10.07 -26.15
CA HIS A 230 3.52 -9.58 -27.56
C HIS A 230 2.25 -9.87 -28.40
N ALA A 231 2.02 -9.26 -29.30
CA ALA A 231 1.60 -8.56 -30.50
C ALA A 231 0.55 -9.25 -31.45
N LEU A 232 -0.48 -8.50 -32.04
CA LEU A 232 -1.58 -9.03 -32.87
C LEU A 232 -1.29 -9.16 -34.35
N ASP A 233 -1.61 -10.15 -34.84
CA ASP A 233 -1.97 -10.94 -35.99
C ASP A 233 -2.47 -12.24 -35.34
N ARG A 234 -3.72 -12.67 -35.57
CA ARG A 234 -4.22 -13.86 -34.88
C ARG A 234 -3.59 -15.10 -35.44
N ILE A 235 -2.98 -15.88 -34.59
CA ILE A 235 -2.43 -17.17 -34.91
C ILE A 235 -2.75 -18.16 -33.81
N VAL A 236 -3.27 -19.31 -34.17
CA VAL A 236 -3.56 -20.41 -33.26
C VAL A 236 -2.58 -21.56 -33.56
N TYR A 237 -1.85 -21.92 -32.51
CA TYR A 237 -0.95 -23.08 -32.52
C TYR A 237 -1.57 -24.28 -31.83
N GLU A 238 -1.04 -25.45 -32.08
CA GLU A 238 -1.37 -26.69 -31.36
C GLU A 238 -0.17 -27.20 -30.58
N GLY A 239 -0.30 -27.30 -29.28
CA GLY A 239 0.73 -27.79 -28.37
C GLY A 239 1.84 -26.78 -28.08
N ASP A 240 2.51 -26.28 -29.10
CA ASP A 240 3.57 -25.29 -29.02
C ASP A 240 3.63 -24.42 -30.28
N THR A 241 4.48 -23.40 -30.28
CA THR A 241 4.62 -22.43 -31.37
C THR A 241 5.21 -23.03 -32.67
N THR A 242 5.42 -24.33 -32.75
CA THR A 242 5.97 -25.01 -33.97
C THR A 242 4.89 -25.53 -34.90
N THR A 243 3.66 -25.75 -34.39
CA THR A 243 2.56 -26.35 -35.14
C THR A 243 1.41 -25.36 -35.31
N VAL A 244 1.37 -24.63 -36.41
CA VAL A 244 0.29 -23.71 -36.73
C VAL A 244 -0.98 -24.51 -37.04
N ALA A 245 -2.04 -24.30 -36.29
CA ALA A 245 -3.38 -24.83 -36.55
C ALA A 245 -4.18 -23.90 -37.45
N TRP A 246 -4.04 -22.58 -37.26
CA TRP A 246 -4.71 -21.56 -38.05
C TRP A 246 -3.98 -20.21 -37.91
N GLN A 247 -4.01 -19.43 -39.00
CA GLN A 247 -3.53 -18.04 -38.97
C GLN A 247 -4.47 -17.13 -39.74
N GLU A 248 -4.38 -15.83 -39.51
CA GLU A 248 -5.22 -14.84 -40.17
C GLU A 248 -5.18 -14.95 -41.67
N GLY A 249 -6.37 -15.08 -42.30
CA GLY A 249 -6.54 -15.33 -43.73
C GLY A 249 -6.70 -16.78 -44.14
N ASP A 250 -6.47 -17.74 -43.24
CA ASP A 250 -6.76 -19.15 -43.52
C ASP A 250 -8.27 -19.43 -43.59
N VAL A 251 -8.63 -20.57 -44.21
CA VAL A 251 -10.04 -20.98 -44.30
C VAL A 251 -10.57 -21.31 -42.92
N PHE A 252 -11.63 -20.60 -42.51
CA PHE A 252 -12.32 -20.84 -41.25
C PHE A 252 -13.70 -21.47 -41.51
N PRO A 253 -14.16 -22.46 -40.69
CA PRO A 253 -13.44 -23.14 -39.61
C PRO A 253 -12.45 -24.22 -40.05
N GLY A 254 -12.38 -24.56 -41.32
CA GLY A 254 -11.47 -25.60 -41.83
C GLY A 254 -11.59 -26.94 -41.09
N ASN A 255 -10.43 -27.48 -40.64
CA ASN A 255 -10.35 -28.72 -39.87
C ASN A 255 -10.13 -28.49 -38.37
N LEU A 256 -10.34 -27.27 -37.88
CA LEU A 256 -10.12 -26.92 -36.48
C LEU A 256 -11.01 -27.73 -35.53
N THR A 257 -10.47 -28.06 -34.36
CA THR A 257 -11.25 -28.57 -33.22
C THR A 257 -12.20 -27.49 -32.72
N ILE A 258 -13.13 -27.84 -31.83
CA ILE A 258 -14.06 -26.86 -31.25
C ILE A 258 -13.28 -25.79 -30.48
N TRP A 259 -12.28 -26.20 -29.65
CA TRP A 259 -11.49 -25.29 -28.83
C TRP A 259 -10.66 -24.34 -29.69
N GLN A 260 -10.00 -24.80 -30.72
CA GLN A 260 -9.28 -23.96 -31.67
C GLN A 260 -10.19 -22.96 -32.40
N ARG A 261 -11.44 -23.37 -32.70
CA ARG A 261 -12.44 -22.43 -33.27
C ARG A 261 -12.83 -21.34 -32.27
N ASN A 262 -13.05 -21.72 -31.03
CA ASN A 262 -13.34 -20.77 -29.96
C ASN A 262 -12.21 -19.75 -29.79
N GLU A 263 -10.96 -20.21 -29.79
CA GLU A 263 -9.79 -19.33 -29.73
C GLU A 263 -9.75 -18.32 -30.89
N VAL A 264 -10.02 -18.77 -32.11
CA VAL A 264 -10.09 -17.89 -33.28
C VAL A 264 -11.24 -16.90 -33.17
N VAL A 265 -12.43 -17.36 -32.78
CA VAL A 265 -13.64 -16.52 -32.72
C VAL A 265 -13.52 -15.53 -31.58
N ALA A 266 -13.26 -16.01 -30.35
CA ALA A 266 -13.26 -15.17 -29.15
C ALA A 266 -12.12 -14.16 -29.14
N SER A 267 -10.90 -14.51 -29.62
CA SER A 267 -9.84 -13.51 -29.80
C SER A 267 -10.23 -12.39 -30.78
N GLY A 268 -11.00 -12.73 -31.80
CA GLY A 268 -11.59 -11.75 -32.73
C GLY A 268 -12.64 -10.87 -32.06
N HIS A 269 -13.52 -11.45 -31.25
CA HIS A 269 -14.52 -10.72 -30.46
C HIS A 269 -13.85 -9.73 -29.50
N VAL A 270 -12.82 -10.15 -28.78
CA VAL A 270 -12.05 -9.28 -27.87
C VAL A 270 -11.42 -8.11 -28.62
N TYR A 271 -10.72 -8.38 -29.71
CA TYR A 271 -10.12 -7.33 -30.53
C TYR A 271 -11.15 -6.29 -30.99
N ASN A 272 -12.28 -6.80 -31.57
CA ASN A 272 -13.34 -5.96 -32.06
C ASN A 272 -13.98 -5.14 -30.95
N PHE A 273 -14.23 -5.76 -29.78
CA PHE A 273 -14.80 -5.09 -28.63
C PHE A 273 -13.99 -3.86 -28.20
N PHE A 274 -12.69 -4.01 -27.95
CA PHE A 274 -11.86 -2.90 -27.51
C PHE A 274 -11.64 -1.85 -28.62
N ASN A 275 -11.50 -2.29 -29.87
CA ASN A 275 -11.38 -1.38 -30.98
C ASN A 275 -12.66 -0.60 -31.24
N ASN A 276 -13.82 -1.27 -31.27
CA ASN A 276 -15.12 -0.66 -31.60
C ASN A 276 -15.60 0.28 -30.47
N ALA A 277 -15.52 -0.16 -29.20
CA ALA A 277 -16.05 0.61 -28.08
C ALA A 277 -15.11 1.74 -27.65
N PHE A 278 -13.81 1.51 -27.68
CA PHE A 278 -12.82 2.42 -27.07
C PHE A 278 -11.78 2.95 -28.05
N GLY A 279 -11.78 2.49 -29.31
CA GLY A 279 -10.76 2.83 -30.30
C GLY A 279 -9.35 2.36 -29.91
N TYR A 280 -9.27 1.30 -29.10
CA TYR A 280 -8.02 0.73 -28.62
C TYR A 280 -7.66 -0.48 -29.47
N VAL A 281 -6.67 -0.31 -30.32
CA VAL A 281 -6.35 -1.24 -31.41
C VAL A 281 -5.42 -2.34 -30.91
N SER A 282 -5.95 -3.55 -30.77
CA SER A 282 -5.28 -4.67 -30.11
C SER A 282 -4.88 -4.37 -28.66
N TYR A 283 -4.34 -5.34 -27.94
CA TYR A 283 -4.04 -5.21 -26.51
C TYR A 283 -2.95 -4.16 -26.19
N ASN A 284 -2.10 -3.79 -27.13
CA ASN A 284 -1.03 -2.81 -26.94
C ASN A 284 -1.31 -1.44 -27.59
N ASN A 285 -2.51 -1.24 -28.15
CA ASN A 285 -2.89 -0.05 -28.91
C ASN A 285 -1.94 0.29 -30.09
N ALA A 286 -1.32 -0.74 -30.65
CA ALA A 286 -0.36 -0.62 -31.77
C ALA A 286 -0.49 -1.77 -32.78
N ASP A 287 -1.68 -2.38 -32.82
CA ASP A 287 -2.06 -3.45 -33.75
C ASP A 287 -1.16 -4.69 -33.70
N ALA A 288 -0.92 -5.13 -32.52
CA ALA A 288 -0.04 -6.24 -32.19
C ALA A 288 -0.66 -7.64 -32.42
N GLN A 289 0.12 -8.72 -32.75
CA GLN A 289 -0.32 -10.11 -33.01
C GLN A 289 -0.89 -10.85 -31.78
N MET A 290 -2.09 -11.42 -31.84
CA MET A 290 -2.66 -12.26 -30.79
C MET A 290 -2.31 -13.73 -31.04
N ILE A 291 -1.41 -14.28 -30.24
CA ILE A 291 -0.95 -15.65 -30.32
C ILE A 291 -1.72 -16.48 -29.31
N THR A 292 -2.41 -17.52 -29.77
CA THR A 292 -3.04 -18.51 -28.91
C THR A 292 -2.40 -19.88 -29.11
N ILE A 293 -2.28 -20.65 -28.04
CA ILE A 293 -1.75 -22.01 -28.06
C ILE A 293 -2.80 -22.96 -27.47
N ASN A 294 -3.49 -23.67 -28.31
CA ASN A 294 -4.42 -24.73 -27.91
C ASN A 294 -3.66 -25.94 -27.40
N ASN A 295 -4.22 -26.57 -26.35
CA ASN A 295 -3.64 -27.78 -25.76
C ASN A 295 -2.15 -27.60 -25.45
N SER A 296 -1.84 -26.45 -24.86
CA SER A 296 -0.46 -26.02 -24.60
C SER A 296 0.30 -27.08 -23.82
N ASN A 297 1.49 -27.40 -24.29
CA ASN A 297 2.39 -28.39 -23.69
C ASN A 297 3.56 -27.69 -22.94
N ILE A 298 3.40 -26.44 -22.58
CA ILE A 298 4.36 -25.72 -21.76
C ILE A 298 4.62 -26.54 -20.48
N PRO A 299 5.87 -26.84 -20.16
CA PRO A 299 6.20 -27.64 -18.99
C PRO A 299 5.60 -27.02 -17.71
N ASN A 300 4.96 -27.87 -16.89
CA ASN A 300 4.23 -27.52 -15.65
C ASN A 300 3.02 -26.57 -15.79
N PHE A 301 2.56 -26.37 -16.99
CA PHE A 301 1.22 -25.84 -17.20
C PHE A 301 0.22 -26.92 -16.75
N ASN A 302 -0.13 -26.87 -15.47
CA ASN A 302 -0.95 -27.91 -14.84
C ASN A 302 -2.39 -27.80 -15.31
N CYS A 303 -2.83 -28.68 -16.18
CA CYS A 303 -4.20 -28.74 -16.65
C CYS A 303 -5.16 -29.33 -15.57
N PRO A 304 -6.40 -28.86 -15.50
CA PRO A 304 -6.99 -27.84 -16.38
C PRO A 304 -6.55 -26.42 -16.01
N ASN A 305 -6.14 -25.61 -16.97
CA ASN A 305 -5.72 -24.22 -16.76
C ASN A 305 -5.79 -23.44 -18.08
N ALA A 306 -5.80 -22.12 -17.97
CA ALA A 306 -5.48 -21.18 -19.03
C ALA A 306 -4.53 -20.14 -18.46
N ASN A 307 -3.70 -19.48 -19.25
CA ASN A 307 -2.91 -18.35 -18.83
C ASN A 307 -2.50 -17.46 -19.98
N TRP A 308 -2.46 -16.17 -19.71
CA TRP A 308 -1.66 -15.23 -20.47
C TRP A 308 -0.22 -15.24 -19.92
N ASN A 309 0.73 -15.62 -20.75
CA ASN A 309 2.14 -15.66 -20.35
C ASN A 309 2.92 -14.44 -20.87
N GLY A 310 2.17 -13.47 -21.40
CA GLY A 310 2.65 -12.24 -21.94
C GLY A 310 3.22 -12.31 -23.37
N VAL A 311 3.20 -13.47 -23.99
CA VAL A 311 3.47 -13.66 -25.43
C VAL A 311 2.26 -14.27 -26.09
N SER A 312 1.66 -15.22 -25.42
CA SER A 312 0.54 -16.00 -25.92
C SER A 312 -0.47 -16.26 -24.80
N ALA A 313 -1.72 -16.34 -25.17
CA ALA A 313 -2.75 -16.95 -24.36
C ALA A 313 -2.71 -18.45 -24.56
N ASN A 314 -2.57 -19.22 -23.48
CA ASN A 314 -2.35 -20.66 -23.52
C ASN A 314 -3.53 -21.36 -22.86
N TYR A 315 -3.99 -22.43 -23.47
CA TYR A 315 -5.17 -23.15 -23.01
C TYR A 315 -4.87 -24.64 -22.90
N CYS A 316 -5.31 -25.24 -21.81
CA CYS A 316 -5.45 -26.69 -21.73
C CYS A 316 -6.63 -27.15 -22.61
N ASN A 317 -6.60 -28.40 -23.04
CA ASN A 317 -7.71 -28.97 -23.79
C ASN A 317 -9.01 -28.91 -22.94
N GLY A 318 -10.03 -28.25 -23.47
CA GLY A 318 -11.31 -28.12 -22.80
C GLY A 318 -11.47 -26.86 -21.92
N THR A 319 -10.56 -25.87 -22.00
CA THR A 319 -10.67 -24.63 -21.24
C THR A 319 -10.92 -23.40 -22.11
N ALA A 320 -10.75 -23.48 -23.44
CA ALA A 320 -10.87 -22.34 -24.34
C ALA A 320 -12.36 -22.06 -24.70
N THR A 321 -13.13 -21.60 -23.71
CA THR A 321 -14.43 -20.96 -23.91
C THR A 321 -14.25 -19.49 -24.26
N ASP A 322 -15.25 -18.80 -24.69
CA ASP A 322 -15.12 -17.41 -25.14
C ASP A 322 -14.85 -16.45 -24.02
N ASP A 323 -15.50 -16.60 -22.87
CA ASP A 323 -15.21 -15.87 -21.64
C ASP A 323 -13.76 -16.10 -21.15
N VAL A 324 -13.30 -17.37 -21.08
CA VAL A 324 -11.92 -17.71 -20.68
C VAL A 324 -10.91 -17.19 -21.70
N VAL A 325 -11.20 -17.28 -23.01
CA VAL A 325 -10.32 -16.69 -24.03
C VAL A 325 -10.27 -15.17 -23.88
N ALA A 326 -11.40 -14.52 -23.63
CA ALA A 326 -11.44 -13.08 -23.43
C ALA A 326 -10.79 -12.65 -22.10
N HIS A 327 -10.88 -13.48 -21.05
CA HIS A 327 -10.18 -13.28 -19.78
C HIS A 327 -8.66 -13.24 -19.97
N GLU A 328 -8.08 -14.22 -20.63
CA GLU A 328 -6.63 -14.27 -20.86
C GLU A 328 -6.14 -13.07 -21.69
N TRP A 329 -6.90 -12.65 -22.68
CA TRP A 329 -6.61 -11.42 -23.40
C TRP A 329 -6.85 -10.18 -22.53
N GLY A 330 -7.75 -10.21 -21.55
CA GLY A 330 -7.95 -9.16 -20.55
C GLY A 330 -6.67 -8.84 -19.79
N HIS A 331 -5.88 -9.83 -19.40
CA HIS A 331 -4.56 -9.65 -18.81
C HIS A 331 -3.61 -8.87 -19.71
N ALA A 332 -3.62 -9.19 -21.02
CA ALA A 332 -2.81 -8.47 -21.99
C ALA A 332 -3.21 -6.98 -22.06
N TYR A 333 -4.49 -6.67 -22.13
CA TYR A 333 -4.97 -5.28 -22.11
C TYR A 333 -4.62 -4.56 -20.81
N THR A 334 -4.70 -5.24 -19.68
CA THR A 334 -4.30 -4.69 -18.37
C THR A 334 -2.80 -4.37 -18.32
N GLU A 335 -1.96 -5.25 -18.82
CA GLU A 335 -0.50 -5.05 -18.88
C GLU A 335 -0.13 -3.79 -19.69
N TYR A 336 -0.80 -3.56 -20.82
CA TYR A 336 -0.50 -2.42 -21.70
C TYR A 336 -1.24 -1.11 -21.36
N THR A 337 -2.11 -1.12 -20.36
CA THR A 337 -2.83 0.06 -19.88
C THR A 337 -2.39 0.48 -18.49
N SER A 338 -2.96 -0.09 -17.46
CA SER A 338 -2.63 0.19 -16.06
C SER A 338 -1.31 -0.43 -15.62
N GLY A 339 -0.93 -1.58 -16.20
CA GLY A 339 0.28 -2.32 -15.83
C GLY A 339 0.21 -2.87 -14.41
N LEU A 340 -0.99 -3.19 -13.91
CA LEU A 340 -1.21 -3.69 -12.56
C LEU A 340 -0.33 -4.91 -12.27
N ILE A 341 0.47 -4.80 -11.20
CA ILE A 341 1.35 -5.88 -10.76
C ILE A 341 0.49 -7.06 -10.30
N TYR A 342 0.89 -8.27 -10.70
CA TYR A 342 0.15 -9.49 -10.41
C TYR A 342 0.42 -10.00 -8.99
N ALA A 343 0.04 -9.18 -7.99
CA ALA A 343 0.15 -9.53 -6.58
C ALA A 343 -0.82 -8.70 -5.73
N TRP A 344 -1.33 -9.29 -4.66
CA TRP A 344 -2.21 -8.66 -3.67
C TRP A 344 -3.43 -7.96 -4.30
N GLN A 345 -3.83 -6.79 -3.81
CA GLN A 345 -4.99 -6.06 -4.34
C GLN A 345 -4.78 -5.61 -5.78
N SER A 346 -3.57 -5.22 -6.15
CA SER A 346 -3.23 -4.87 -7.53
C SER A 346 -3.45 -6.07 -8.46
N GLY A 347 -2.99 -7.27 -8.05
CA GLY A 347 -3.22 -8.51 -8.78
C GLY A 347 -4.69 -8.93 -8.78
N ALA A 348 -5.41 -8.74 -7.69
CA ALA A 348 -6.85 -9.00 -7.63
C ALA A 348 -7.66 -8.07 -8.57
N ILE A 349 -7.25 -6.82 -8.72
CA ILE A 349 -7.83 -5.91 -9.72
C ILE A 349 -7.49 -6.37 -11.13
N ASN A 350 -6.25 -6.83 -11.39
CA ASN A 350 -5.82 -7.37 -12.68
C ASN A 350 -6.69 -8.58 -13.08
N GLU A 351 -6.87 -9.54 -12.18
CA GLU A 351 -7.79 -10.68 -12.36
C GLU A 351 -9.21 -10.23 -12.63
N SER A 352 -9.72 -9.32 -11.81
CA SER A 352 -11.08 -8.80 -11.96
C SER A 352 -11.30 -8.11 -13.31
N PHE A 353 -10.37 -7.31 -13.80
CA PHE A 353 -10.53 -6.71 -15.12
C PHE A 353 -10.53 -7.77 -16.22
N SER A 354 -9.78 -8.86 -16.06
CA SER A 354 -9.82 -9.98 -16.99
C SER A 354 -11.18 -10.68 -16.97
N ASP A 355 -11.73 -10.95 -15.78
CA ASP A 355 -13.09 -11.49 -15.63
C ASP A 355 -14.16 -10.55 -16.21
N ILE A 356 -14.04 -9.24 -15.90
CA ILE A 356 -14.98 -8.22 -16.40
C ILE A 356 -15.01 -8.20 -17.92
N TRP A 357 -13.83 -8.29 -18.57
CA TRP A 357 -13.79 -8.29 -20.04
C TRP A 357 -14.19 -9.64 -20.61
N GLY A 358 -13.88 -10.75 -19.90
CA GLY A 358 -14.37 -12.08 -20.22
C GLY A 358 -15.88 -12.06 -20.36
N GLU A 359 -16.56 -11.81 -19.27
CA GLU A 359 -18.02 -11.75 -19.19
C GLU A 359 -18.66 -10.67 -20.08
N THR A 360 -18.01 -9.50 -20.22
CA THR A 360 -18.57 -8.45 -21.09
C THR A 360 -18.55 -8.88 -22.54
N VAL A 361 -17.51 -9.57 -23.01
CA VAL A 361 -17.42 -10.09 -24.37
C VAL A 361 -18.42 -11.24 -24.56
N ASP A 362 -18.52 -12.11 -23.59
CA ASP A 362 -19.43 -13.22 -23.54
C ASP A 362 -20.90 -12.77 -23.68
N LEU A 363 -21.35 -11.91 -22.79
CA LEU A 363 -22.69 -11.31 -22.81
C LEU A 363 -23.04 -10.52 -24.10
N LEU A 364 -22.04 -10.12 -24.88
CA LEU A 364 -22.23 -9.36 -26.14
C LEU A 364 -22.26 -10.23 -27.37
N ASN A 365 -21.56 -11.36 -27.36
CA ASN A 365 -21.42 -12.17 -28.54
C ASN A 365 -22.55 -13.18 -28.74
N ASP A 366 -23.31 -13.47 -27.70
CA ASP A 366 -24.43 -14.42 -27.67
C ASP A 366 -23.99 -15.79 -28.26
N TYR A 367 -22.76 -16.21 -27.94
CA TYR A 367 -22.13 -17.38 -28.51
C TYR A 367 -22.32 -18.61 -27.63
N ALA A 368 -23.27 -19.40 -27.96
CA ALA A 368 -23.65 -20.65 -27.29
C ALA A 368 -24.31 -20.50 -25.91
N ASP A 369 -24.74 -19.30 -25.52
CA ASP A 369 -25.31 -19.00 -24.22
C ASP A 369 -26.82 -19.09 -24.22
N GLU A 370 -27.35 -20.14 -23.59
CA GLU A 370 -28.82 -20.35 -23.48
C GLU A 370 -29.39 -19.86 -22.12
N ASP A 371 -28.56 -19.65 -21.07
CA ASP A 371 -29.00 -19.45 -19.69
C ASP A 371 -28.54 -18.14 -19.02
N ASP A 372 -28.12 -17.12 -19.77
CA ASP A 372 -27.68 -15.80 -19.29
C ASP A 372 -28.78 -14.86 -18.81
N ASP A 373 -29.97 -15.34 -18.61
CA ASP A 373 -31.09 -14.52 -18.17
C ASP A 373 -30.95 -14.09 -16.71
N VAL A 374 -30.92 -12.77 -16.48
CA VAL A 374 -30.92 -12.13 -15.15
C VAL A 374 -32.03 -12.70 -14.24
N SER A 375 -33.20 -13.04 -14.78
CA SER A 375 -34.32 -13.54 -14.01
C SER A 375 -34.08 -14.95 -13.43
N LEU A 376 -33.11 -15.69 -13.96
CA LEU A 376 -32.75 -17.03 -13.49
C LEU A 376 -31.80 -16.98 -12.29
N ARG A 377 -31.16 -15.83 -11.99
CA ARG A 377 -30.25 -15.67 -10.85
C ARG A 377 -30.99 -15.68 -9.50
N THR A 378 -31.35 -16.86 -9.03
CA THR A 378 -32.05 -17.06 -7.77
C THR A 378 -31.21 -17.73 -6.68
N GLY A 379 -30.02 -18.18 -7.01
CA GLY A 379 -29.06 -18.84 -6.12
C GLY A 379 -27.79 -19.24 -6.89
N CYS A 380 -26.87 -19.90 -6.22
CA CYS A 380 -25.68 -20.44 -6.88
C CYS A 380 -26.04 -21.35 -8.05
N ASN A 381 -25.34 -21.24 -9.17
CA ASN A 381 -25.52 -22.07 -10.37
C ASN A 381 -26.92 -22.07 -10.97
N SER A 382 -27.69 -21.01 -10.79
CA SER A 382 -29.06 -20.92 -11.32
C SER A 382 -29.17 -20.14 -12.64
N SER A 383 -28.09 -19.49 -13.07
CA SER A 383 -27.94 -18.80 -14.35
C SER A 383 -26.46 -18.84 -14.69
N ASP A 384 -26.09 -18.82 -15.94
CA ASP A 384 -24.68 -18.79 -16.35
C ASP A 384 -24.14 -17.36 -16.41
N ARG A 385 -25.01 -16.39 -16.51
CA ARG A 385 -24.64 -14.96 -16.45
C ARG A 385 -23.80 -14.62 -15.24
N TRP A 386 -22.63 -14.00 -15.44
CA TRP A 386 -21.62 -13.63 -14.46
C TRP A 386 -20.81 -14.81 -13.89
N ARG A 387 -20.70 -15.89 -14.64
CA ARG A 387 -19.98 -17.09 -14.21
C ARG A 387 -18.80 -17.36 -15.15
N ILE A 388 -17.61 -17.34 -14.64
CA ILE A 388 -16.38 -17.55 -15.42
C ILE A 388 -16.13 -19.06 -15.62
N GLY A 389 -15.97 -19.49 -16.87
CA GLY A 389 -15.59 -20.84 -17.25
C GLY A 389 -16.73 -21.87 -17.12
N GLU A 390 -17.99 -21.46 -17.14
CA GLU A 390 -19.16 -22.35 -17.00
C GLU A 390 -19.22 -23.41 -18.10
N ASP A 391 -18.87 -23.05 -19.32
CA ASP A 391 -18.83 -23.94 -20.49
C ASP A 391 -17.48 -24.66 -20.67
N ALA A 392 -16.48 -24.32 -19.88
CA ALA A 392 -15.18 -24.96 -19.93
C ALA A 392 -15.23 -26.37 -19.35
N THR A 393 -15.43 -27.36 -20.20
CA THR A 393 -15.66 -28.75 -19.77
C THR A 393 -14.55 -29.33 -18.91
N ALA A 394 -13.35 -28.80 -19.01
CA ALA A 394 -12.19 -29.24 -18.22
C ALA A 394 -12.24 -28.74 -16.78
N PHE A 395 -12.87 -27.62 -16.48
CA PHE A 395 -13.03 -27.10 -15.12
C PHE A 395 -14.12 -27.84 -14.34
N GLY A 396 -15.09 -28.41 -15.04
CA GLY A 396 -16.19 -29.16 -14.42
C GLY A 396 -17.28 -28.27 -13.85
N GLY A 397 -17.37 -27.02 -14.24
CA GLY A 397 -18.28 -25.96 -13.85
C GLY A 397 -17.55 -24.65 -13.66
N ALA A 398 -18.29 -23.55 -13.51
CA ALA A 398 -17.69 -22.22 -13.36
C ALA A 398 -16.68 -22.15 -12.22
N ILE A 399 -15.56 -21.49 -12.49
CA ILE A 399 -14.48 -21.32 -11.52
C ILE A 399 -14.67 -20.10 -10.62
N ARG A 400 -15.43 -19.09 -11.07
CA ARG A 400 -15.82 -17.89 -10.28
C ARG A 400 -17.27 -17.50 -10.57
N ASP A 401 -17.87 -16.75 -9.68
CA ASP A 401 -19.20 -16.16 -9.82
C ASP A 401 -19.12 -14.68 -9.44
N MET A 402 -19.16 -13.80 -10.42
CA MET A 402 -18.99 -12.36 -10.23
C MET A 402 -20.18 -11.72 -9.50
N TRP A 403 -21.38 -12.29 -9.63
CA TRP A 403 -22.58 -11.74 -9.00
C TRP A 403 -22.77 -12.23 -7.56
N ASN A 404 -22.29 -13.42 -7.24
CA ASN A 404 -22.33 -13.98 -5.90
C ASN A 404 -21.03 -14.75 -5.59
N PRO A 405 -19.90 -14.03 -5.42
CA PRO A 405 -18.58 -14.64 -5.25
C PRO A 405 -18.50 -15.75 -4.19
N PRO A 406 -19.23 -15.69 -3.05
CA PRO A 406 -19.26 -16.78 -2.08
C PRO A 406 -19.72 -18.13 -2.63
N CYS A 407 -20.41 -18.20 -3.77
CA CYS A 407 -20.74 -19.45 -4.42
C CYS A 407 -19.52 -20.28 -4.81
N ASN A 408 -18.41 -19.60 -5.13
CA ASN A 408 -17.12 -20.21 -5.45
C ASN A 408 -16.09 -20.05 -4.31
N ASN A 409 -16.54 -19.67 -3.10
CA ASN A 409 -15.70 -19.46 -1.92
C ASN A 409 -14.75 -18.25 -2.08
N ASP A 410 -15.17 -17.24 -2.83
CA ASP A 410 -14.48 -15.98 -3.01
C ASP A 410 -15.19 -14.86 -2.23
N PRO A 411 -14.46 -13.82 -1.74
CA PRO A 411 -15.08 -12.74 -0.99
C PRO A 411 -15.91 -11.84 -1.91
N GLY A 412 -17.12 -11.49 -1.46
CA GLY A 412 -17.97 -10.51 -2.15
C GLY A 412 -17.75 -9.07 -1.68
N LYS A 413 -16.99 -8.84 -0.61
CA LYS A 413 -16.62 -7.55 -0.04
C LYS A 413 -15.34 -7.65 0.80
N VAL A 414 -14.69 -6.54 1.05
CA VAL A 414 -13.35 -6.51 1.70
C VAL A 414 -13.37 -7.12 3.10
N THR A 415 -14.42 -6.92 3.90
CA THR A 415 -14.48 -7.45 5.27
C THR A 415 -15.00 -8.90 5.37
N ASP A 416 -15.19 -9.60 4.26
CA ASP A 416 -15.59 -11.00 4.31
C ASP A 416 -14.53 -11.89 4.95
N GLY A 417 -14.96 -12.83 5.81
CA GLY A 417 -14.04 -13.71 6.54
C GLY A 417 -13.28 -14.72 5.66
N ILE A 418 -13.63 -14.80 4.37
CA ILE A 418 -12.94 -15.63 3.36
C ILE A 418 -11.97 -14.83 2.51
N TYR A 419 -11.79 -13.53 2.78
CA TYR A 419 -10.74 -12.71 2.16
C TYR A 419 -9.37 -13.37 2.38
N ARG A 420 -8.57 -13.46 1.32
CA ARG A 420 -7.26 -14.11 1.38
C ARG A 420 -6.19 -13.12 1.82
N CYS A 421 -5.63 -13.36 3.00
CA CYS A 421 -4.62 -12.52 3.64
C CYS A 421 -3.20 -13.05 3.50
N GLY A 422 -3.00 -14.29 3.07
CA GLY A 422 -1.69 -14.93 2.97
C GLY A 422 -1.05 -14.75 1.61
N GLU A 423 0.25 -15.06 1.53
CA GLU A 423 1.07 -14.96 0.31
C GLU A 423 0.68 -15.98 -0.78
N GLY A 424 -0.07 -17.05 -0.40
CA GLY A 424 -0.56 -18.04 -1.37
C GLY A 424 -1.39 -17.39 -2.47
N ASP A 425 -1.27 -17.87 -3.69
CA ASP A 425 -1.94 -17.31 -4.86
C ASP A 425 -1.57 -15.83 -5.07
N PHE A 426 -0.28 -15.49 -4.92
CA PHE A 426 0.26 -14.13 -5.02
C PHE A 426 -0.47 -13.09 -4.16
N GLY A 427 -0.94 -13.48 -2.97
CA GLY A 427 -1.76 -12.65 -2.10
C GLY A 427 -3.27 -12.82 -2.33
N GLY A 428 -3.68 -13.97 -2.89
CA GLY A 428 -5.07 -14.31 -3.14
C GLY A 428 -5.67 -13.60 -4.34
N VAL A 429 -4.90 -13.38 -5.41
CA VAL A 429 -5.34 -12.59 -6.57
C VAL A 429 -6.61 -13.13 -7.22
N HIS A 430 -6.70 -14.47 -7.42
CA HIS A 430 -7.88 -15.09 -8.02
C HIS A 430 -9.13 -15.06 -7.12
N SER A 431 -8.94 -15.14 -5.79
CA SER A 431 -10.07 -15.11 -4.87
C SER A 431 -10.55 -13.68 -4.59
N ASN A 432 -9.62 -12.76 -4.25
CA ASN A 432 -9.99 -11.39 -3.88
C ASN A 432 -10.49 -10.57 -5.08
N SER A 433 -10.27 -11.03 -6.31
CA SER A 433 -10.91 -10.50 -7.53
C SER A 433 -12.43 -10.54 -7.49
N GLY A 434 -13.01 -11.44 -6.68
CA GLY A 434 -14.45 -11.49 -6.46
C GLY A 434 -15.05 -10.17 -5.96
N ILE A 435 -14.27 -9.34 -5.27
CA ILE A 435 -14.74 -8.06 -4.73
C ILE A 435 -15.03 -7.03 -5.85
N PRO A 436 -14.06 -6.65 -6.71
CA PRO A 436 -14.37 -5.74 -7.81
C PRO A 436 -15.24 -6.38 -8.90
N ASN A 437 -15.18 -7.70 -9.09
CA ASN A 437 -16.13 -8.43 -9.94
C ASN A 437 -17.58 -8.19 -9.50
N HIS A 438 -17.84 -8.34 -8.22
CA HIS A 438 -19.16 -8.12 -7.65
C HIS A 438 -19.63 -6.67 -7.80
N ALA A 439 -18.70 -5.70 -7.64
CA ALA A 439 -19.02 -4.29 -7.91
C ALA A 439 -19.52 -4.06 -9.35
N TYR A 440 -18.83 -4.69 -10.32
CA TYR A 440 -19.21 -4.59 -11.73
C TYR A 440 -20.58 -5.23 -12.02
N ALA A 441 -20.78 -6.47 -11.60
CA ALA A 441 -22.04 -7.19 -11.80
C ALA A 441 -23.22 -6.44 -11.16
N LEU A 442 -23.06 -5.94 -9.93
CA LEU A 442 -24.07 -5.11 -9.26
C LEU A 442 -24.32 -3.79 -9.99
N LEU A 443 -23.30 -3.17 -10.55
CA LEU A 443 -23.45 -1.92 -11.28
C LEU A 443 -24.19 -2.11 -12.59
N VAL A 444 -23.92 -3.20 -13.29
CA VAL A 444 -24.59 -3.50 -14.58
C VAL A 444 -26.05 -3.84 -14.37
N ASP A 445 -26.36 -4.84 -13.54
CA ASP A 445 -27.69 -5.44 -13.43
C ASP A 445 -28.50 -4.92 -12.25
N GLY A 446 -27.85 -4.28 -11.31
CA GLY A 446 -28.45 -3.91 -10.02
C GLY A 446 -28.52 -5.06 -9.03
N GLY A 447 -28.95 -4.75 -7.84
CA GLY A 447 -29.10 -5.73 -6.76
C GLY A 447 -29.11 -5.09 -5.38
N THR A 448 -29.23 -5.94 -4.35
CA THR A 448 -29.15 -5.49 -2.97
C THR A 448 -28.07 -6.30 -2.27
N TYR A 449 -27.03 -5.64 -1.81
CA TYR A 449 -25.92 -6.25 -1.10
C TYR A 449 -25.38 -5.31 -0.02
N ASN A 450 -24.98 -5.84 1.12
CA ASN A 450 -24.35 -5.13 2.23
C ASN A 450 -25.05 -3.81 2.60
N GLY A 451 -26.38 -3.81 2.64
CA GLY A 451 -27.21 -2.66 2.99
C GLY A 451 -27.38 -1.60 1.88
N GLN A 452 -26.79 -1.81 0.70
CA GLN A 452 -26.99 -0.96 -0.46
C GLN A 452 -28.00 -1.59 -1.43
N THR A 453 -28.84 -0.76 -2.04
CA THR A 453 -29.70 -1.15 -3.15
C THR A 453 -29.29 -0.37 -4.37
N ILE A 454 -28.74 -1.07 -5.35
CA ILE A 454 -28.19 -0.53 -6.60
C ILE A 454 -29.23 -0.74 -7.70
N ASN A 455 -29.55 0.30 -8.45
CA ASN A 455 -30.26 0.18 -9.70
C ASN A 455 -29.25 0.02 -10.82
N GLY A 456 -29.33 -1.06 -11.59
CA GLY A 456 -28.40 -1.30 -12.67
C GLY A 456 -28.37 -0.17 -13.68
N ILE A 457 -27.17 0.19 -14.12
CA ILE A 457 -26.97 1.25 -15.12
C ILE A 457 -26.79 0.70 -16.54
N GLY A 458 -26.69 -0.63 -16.68
CA GLY A 458 -26.50 -1.33 -17.96
C GLY A 458 -25.03 -1.51 -18.33
N LEU A 459 -24.81 -2.46 -19.24
CA LEU A 459 -23.48 -2.94 -19.63
C LEU A 459 -22.63 -1.83 -20.28
N THR A 460 -23.20 -1.07 -21.24
CA THR A 460 -22.48 -0.02 -21.96
C THR A 460 -21.87 1.00 -21.01
N LYS A 461 -22.66 1.54 -20.08
CA LYS A 461 -22.20 2.57 -19.14
C LYS A 461 -21.14 2.03 -18.19
N ALA A 462 -21.35 0.83 -17.64
CA ALA A 462 -20.42 0.20 -16.72
C ALA A 462 -19.07 -0.10 -17.42
N ALA A 463 -19.09 -0.69 -18.61
CA ALA A 463 -17.88 -1.00 -19.37
C ALA A 463 -17.05 0.26 -19.68
N HIS A 464 -17.68 1.37 -20.07
CA HIS A 464 -16.98 2.63 -20.31
C HIS A 464 -16.36 3.23 -19.04
N ILE A 465 -17.02 3.11 -17.89
CA ILE A 465 -16.46 3.55 -16.60
C ILE A 465 -15.23 2.74 -16.24
N PHE A 466 -15.34 1.40 -16.28
CA PHE A 466 -14.25 0.50 -15.89
C PHE A 466 -13.07 0.57 -16.86
N TRP A 467 -13.31 0.62 -18.17
CA TRP A 467 -12.24 0.81 -19.14
C TRP A 467 -11.50 2.13 -18.93
N ARG A 468 -12.21 3.21 -18.65
CA ARG A 468 -11.57 4.49 -18.39
C ARG A 468 -10.75 4.46 -17.10
N ALA A 469 -11.24 3.77 -16.07
CA ALA A 469 -10.47 3.56 -14.85
C ALA A 469 -9.16 2.80 -15.15
N GLN A 470 -9.24 1.67 -15.84
CA GLN A 470 -8.10 0.83 -16.21
C GLN A 470 -7.09 1.57 -17.09
N SER A 471 -7.57 2.20 -18.16
CA SER A 471 -6.69 2.77 -19.20
C SER A 471 -6.16 4.17 -18.88
N THR A 472 -6.78 4.88 -17.93
CA THR A 472 -6.50 6.30 -17.68
C THR A 472 -5.97 6.57 -16.28
N TYR A 473 -6.58 5.95 -15.26
CA TYR A 473 -6.34 6.32 -13.87
C TYR A 473 -5.47 5.32 -13.11
N LEU A 474 -5.68 4.03 -13.27
CA LEU A 474 -4.93 3.02 -12.52
C LEU A 474 -3.45 2.98 -12.91
N THR A 475 -2.61 2.60 -11.96
CA THR A 475 -1.16 2.43 -12.07
C THR A 475 -0.76 1.05 -11.60
N ALA A 476 0.50 0.70 -11.72
CA ALA A 476 1.03 -0.63 -11.42
C ALA A 476 0.72 -1.12 -10.00
N THR A 477 0.64 -0.22 -9.04
CA THR A 477 0.44 -0.54 -7.61
C THR A 477 -0.92 -0.11 -7.06
N SER A 478 -1.89 0.18 -7.93
CA SER A 478 -3.23 0.58 -7.51
C SER A 478 -3.91 -0.50 -6.69
N ASP A 479 -4.50 -0.09 -5.58
CA ASP A 479 -5.28 -0.89 -4.65
C ASP A 479 -6.79 -0.66 -4.81
N PHE A 480 -7.60 -1.24 -3.95
CA PHE A 480 -9.05 -1.08 -3.98
C PHE A 480 -9.51 0.36 -3.68
N PHE A 481 -8.78 1.10 -2.85
CA PHE A 481 -9.07 2.51 -2.62
C PHE A 481 -8.87 3.33 -3.90
N THR A 482 -7.73 3.13 -4.54
CA THR A 482 -7.40 3.79 -5.81
C THR A 482 -8.39 3.40 -6.91
N LEU A 483 -8.81 2.13 -6.96
CA LEU A 483 -9.85 1.67 -7.89
C LEU A 483 -11.16 2.43 -7.68
N ALA A 484 -11.61 2.57 -6.43
CA ALA A 484 -12.84 3.30 -6.11
C ALA A 484 -12.77 4.77 -6.58
N ASP A 485 -11.64 5.45 -6.34
CA ASP A 485 -11.44 6.83 -6.79
C ASP A 485 -11.37 6.93 -8.31
N ALA A 486 -10.71 5.97 -8.97
CA ALA A 486 -10.60 5.87 -10.41
C ALA A 486 -11.97 5.66 -11.09
N LEU A 487 -12.81 4.80 -10.53
CA LEU A 487 -14.17 4.55 -11.03
C LEU A 487 -15.05 5.79 -10.93
N GLU A 488 -15.03 6.48 -9.80
CA GLU A 488 -15.79 7.72 -9.61
C GLU A 488 -15.29 8.85 -10.52
N ALA A 489 -13.98 9.00 -10.69
CA ALA A 489 -13.40 9.97 -11.60
C ALA A 489 -13.80 9.67 -13.05
N SER A 490 -13.72 8.39 -13.45
CA SER A 490 -14.11 7.91 -14.77
C SER A 490 -15.58 8.20 -15.08
N CYS A 491 -16.47 7.92 -14.14
CA CYS A 491 -17.89 8.23 -14.28
C CYS A 491 -18.13 9.74 -14.44
N THR A 492 -17.43 10.55 -13.62
CA THR A 492 -17.54 12.01 -13.68
C THR A 492 -17.09 12.56 -15.02
N ASP A 493 -15.98 12.08 -15.55
CA ASP A 493 -15.46 12.50 -16.86
C ASP A 493 -16.45 12.20 -18.00
N LEU A 494 -17.15 11.10 -17.90
CA LEU A 494 -18.06 10.62 -18.95
C LEU A 494 -19.50 11.17 -18.81
N LEU A 495 -19.78 12.02 -17.81
CA LEU A 495 -21.12 12.61 -17.64
C LEU A 495 -21.58 13.38 -18.89
N GLY A 496 -22.75 13.04 -19.40
CA GLY A 496 -23.38 13.68 -20.53
C GLY A 496 -22.72 13.41 -21.89
N ILE A 497 -21.74 12.51 -21.95
CA ILE A 497 -21.14 12.02 -23.20
C ILE A 497 -22.04 10.91 -23.77
N ASN A 498 -22.30 10.97 -25.08
CA ASN A 498 -22.93 9.87 -25.80
C ASN A 498 -21.88 8.78 -26.00
N LEU A 499 -22.05 7.67 -25.28
CA LEU A 499 -21.08 6.59 -25.27
C LEU A 499 -21.14 5.78 -26.59
N GLU A 500 -20.01 5.28 -27.06
CA GLU A 500 -19.99 4.31 -28.16
C GLU A 500 -20.67 3.02 -27.74
N GLY A 501 -21.45 2.44 -28.62
CA GLY A 501 -22.08 1.13 -28.38
C GLY A 501 -21.02 0.03 -28.37
N LEU A 502 -21.25 -0.94 -27.51
CA LEU A 502 -20.41 -2.12 -27.44
C LEU A 502 -20.70 -3.06 -28.63
N SER A 503 -19.65 -3.63 -29.22
CA SER A 503 -19.79 -4.56 -30.33
C SER A 503 -18.57 -5.47 -30.42
N THR A 504 -18.81 -6.77 -30.50
CA THR A 504 -17.82 -7.83 -30.78
C THR A 504 -17.72 -8.14 -32.27
N GLU A 505 -18.58 -7.54 -33.12
CA GLU A 505 -18.63 -7.71 -34.55
C GLU A 505 -17.51 -6.93 -35.26
N ASN A 506 -17.27 -7.26 -36.55
CA ASN A 506 -16.26 -6.59 -37.38
C ASN A 506 -16.55 -5.10 -37.67
N ALA A 507 -17.66 -4.56 -37.20
CA ALA A 507 -18.05 -3.18 -37.37
C ALA A 507 -18.51 -2.58 -36.04
N PRO A 508 -18.15 -1.32 -35.75
CA PRO A 508 -18.60 -0.63 -34.54
C PRO A 508 -20.15 -0.47 -34.55
N ALA A 509 -20.73 -0.57 -33.36
CA ALA A 509 -22.17 -0.32 -33.19
C ALA A 509 -22.54 1.16 -33.41
N GLY A 510 -21.56 2.06 -33.34
CA GLY A 510 -21.75 3.51 -33.37
C GLY A 510 -22.29 4.04 -32.02
N PRO A 511 -22.65 5.33 -31.96
CA PRO A 511 -23.14 5.94 -30.73
C PRO A 511 -24.37 5.24 -30.16
N SER A 512 -24.30 4.79 -28.90
CA SER A 512 -25.37 4.02 -28.24
C SER A 512 -26.63 4.83 -27.91
N ASN A 513 -26.55 6.15 -27.86
CA ASN A 513 -27.51 7.07 -27.26
C ASN A 513 -27.66 6.88 -25.74
N GLU A 514 -26.72 6.23 -25.10
CA GLU A 514 -26.63 6.15 -23.66
C GLU A 514 -25.70 7.26 -23.11
N PHE A 515 -26.18 7.94 -22.09
CA PHE A 515 -25.48 9.05 -21.44
C PHE A 515 -25.35 8.74 -19.96
N LEU A 516 -24.15 8.91 -19.42
CA LEU A 516 -23.99 8.88 -17.97
C LEU A 516 -24.57 10.15 -17.33
N THR A 517 -25.23 9.95 -16.21
CA THR A 517 -25.92 10.98 -15.42
C THR A 517 -25.44 10.95 -13.97
N MET A 518 -25.75 11.98 -13.19
CA MET A 518 -25.50 11.98 -11.73
C MET A 518 -26.30 10.88 -11.00
N ALA A 519 -27.39 10.37 -11.58
CA ALA A 519 -28.09 9.22 -11.02
C ALA A 519 -27.23 7.96 -11.16
N ASP A 520 -26.62 7.72 -12.32
CA ASP A 520 -25.70 6.60 -12.55
C ASP A 520 -24.46 6.69 -11.65
N TYR A 521 -23.92 7.91 -11.46
CA TYR A 521 -22.84 8.14 -10.49
C TYR A 521 -23.22 7.71 -9.06
N ASN A 522 -24.44 8.03 -8.62
CA ASN A 522 -24.90 7.62 -7.30
C ASN A 522 -25.05 6.10 -7.18
N GLU A 523 -25.42 5.39 -8.25
CA GLU A 523 -25.48 3.94 -8.26
C GLU A 523 -24.05 3.33 -8.19
N LEU A 524 -23.09 3.90 -8.91
CA LEU A 524 -21.67 3.52 -8.78
C LEU A 524 -21.16 3.68 -7.35
N VAL A 525 -21.44 4.80 -6.70
CA VAL A 525 -21.05 5.01 -5.29
C VAL A 525 -21.64 3.95 -4.38
N LYS A 526 -22.91 3.54 -4.60
CA LYS A 526 -23.50 2.46 -3.82
C LYS A 526 -22.85 1.10 -4.08
N ALA A 527 -22.45 0.81 -5.33
CA ALA A 527 -21.73 -0.43 -5.65
C ALA A 527 -20.36 -0.46 -4.94
N ILE A 528 -19.60 0.64 -4.96
CA ILE A 528 -18.34 0.80 -4.23
C ILE A 528 -18.52 0.58 -2.72
N LEU A 529 -19.60 1.14 -2.13
CA LEU A 529 -19.92 0.96 -0.71
C LEU A 529 -20.36 -0.46 -0.40
N ALA A 530 -21.10 -1.12 -1.31
CA ALA A 530 -21.59 -2.47 -1.13
C ALA A 530 -20.44 -3.48 -0.98
N VAL A 531 -19.42 -3.35 -1.81
CA VAL A 531 -18.26 -4.25 -1.79
C VAL A 531 -17.08 -3.72 -0.95
N GLU A 532 -17.27 -2.54 -0.30
CA GLU A 532 -16.33 -1.98 0.67
C GLU A 532 -14.95 -1.63 0.08
N LEU A 533 -14.86 -1.17 -1.17
CA LEU A 533 -13.55 -0.84 -1.80
C LEU A 533 -12.73 0.19 -1.01
N ARG A 534 -13.32 0.97 -0.12
CA ARG A 534 -12.63 1.97 0.73
C ARG A 534 -12.50 1.50 2.18
N ILE A 535 -12.48 0.21 2.41
CA ILE A 535 -12.27 -0.37 3.75
C ILE A 535 -10.98 -1.19 3.71
N GLU A 536 -10.13 -0.99 4.71
CA GLU A 536 -8.94 -1.83 4.88
C GLU A 536 -9.35 -3.25 5.31
N PRO A 537 -8.68 -4.30 4.83
CA PRO A 537 -8.91 -5.66 5.29
C PRO A 537 -8.30 -5.88 6.70
N GLU A 538 -8.91 -5.26 7.72
CA GLU A 538 -8.41 -5.31 9.12
C GLU A 538 -8.22 -6.75 9.63
N GLN A 539 -9.01 -7.71 9.12
CA GLN A 539 -8.88 -9.13 9.44
C GLN A 539 -7.53 -9.72 9.01
N CYS A 540 -6.82 -9.08 8.10
CA CYS A 540 -5.51 -9.53 7.62
C CYS A 540 -4.35 -9.08 8.50
N GLY A 541 -4.58 -8.05 9.32
CA GLY A 541 -3.52 -7.51 10.18
C GLY A 541 -2.31 -7.01 9.39
N PHE A 542 -2.49 -6.45 8.19
CA PHE A 542 -1.43 -5.86 7.36
C PHE A 542 -0.85 -4.60 8.02
N THR A 543 -0.35 -4.78 9.24
CA THR A 543 0.32 -3.71 9.98
C THR A 543 1.76 -4.12 10.24
N ALA A 544 2.65 -3.15 10.19
CA ALA A 544 4.02 -3.36 10.64
C ALA A 544 4.02 -3.87 12.10
N VAL A 545 4.83 -4.88 12.40
CA VAL A 545 5.04 -5.36 13.78
C VAL A 545 5.52 -4.21 14.66
N ILE A 546 6.35 -3.35 14.11
CA ILE A 546 6.85 -2.15 14.76
C ILE A 546 6.41 -0.93 13.96
N GLY A 547 5.46 -0.19 14.50
CA GLY A 547 4.97 1.02 13.86
C GLY A 547 5.94 2.20 13.94
N MET A 548 5.68 3.23 13.15
CA MET A 548 6.39 4.51 13.25
C MET A 548 6.06 5.17 14.59
N ALA A 549 7.06 5.65 15.30
CA ALA A 549 6.86 6.41 16.55
C ALA A 549 6.67 7.90 16.26
N PRO A 550 5.93 8.62 17.12
CA PRO A 550 5.97 10.09 17.14
C PRO A 550 7.37 10.57 17.51
N ASP A 551 7.65 11.83 17.21
CA ASP A 551 8.93 12.44 17.57
C ASP A 551 9.19 12.33 19.08
N LEU A 552 10.40 11.91 19.42
CA LEU A 552 10.85 11.87 20.81
C LEU A 552 10.91 13.29 21.41
N CYS A 553 10.86 13.42 22.74
CA CYS A 553 11.02 14.71 23.36
C CYS A 553 12.40 15.32 23.07
N GLN A 554 12.50 16.64 23.10
CA GLN A 554 13.68 17.39 22.67
C GLN A 554 14.97 16.95 23.38
N ASN A 555 14.92 16.57 24.65
CA ASN A 555 16.08 16.12 25.40
C ASN A 555 16.65 14.77 24.92
N ALA A 556 15.86 13.94 24.26
CA ALA A 556 16.34 12.71 23.66
C ALA A 556 17.43 13.00 22.61
N GLN A 557 17.32 14.15 21.96
CA GLN A 557 18.24 14.58 20.90
C GLN A 557 19.34 15.49 21.38
N ASP A 558 18.99 16.47 22.26
CA ASP A 558 19.91 17.52 22.65
C ASP A 558 20.83 17.12 23.81
N ASN A 559 20.34 16.29 24.73
CA ASN A 559 21.05 15.90 25.95
C ASN A 559 20.71 14.46 26.37
N PRO A 560 20.98 13.44 25.54
CA PRO A 560 20.77 12.07 25.93
C PRO A 560 21.70 11.67 27.08
N ILE A 561 21.22 10.81 27.97
CA ILE A 561 21.99 10.22 29.06
C ILE A 561 22.96 9.19 28.49
N TYR A 562 22.48 8.39 27.55
CA TYR A 562 23.23 7.34 26.87
C TYR A 562 22.76 7.21 25.43
N VAL A 563 23.68 6.98 24.50
CA VAL A 563 23.39 6.69 23.09
C VAL A 563 24.33 5.58 22.63
N GLU A 564 23.75 4.62 21.92
CA GLU A 564 24.50 3.60 21.18
C GLU A 564 23.92 3.50 19.76
N ASP A 565 24.74 3.71 18.75
CA ASP A 565 24.41 3.66 17.34
C ASP A 565 25.27 2.65 16.54
N TRP A 566 26.13 1.95 17.22
CA TRP A 566 27.09 0.94 16.69
C TRP A 566 27.94 1.39 15.50
N GLU A 567 28.00 2.68 15.20
CA GLU A 567 28.87 3.22 14.13
C GLU A 567 30.36 3.11 14.47
N THR A 568 30.70 2.95 15.73
CA THR A 568 32.09 2.87 16.22
C THR A 568 32.50 1.50 16.76
N GLY A 569 31.59 0.54 16.80
CA GLY A 569 31.81 -0.83 17.29
C GLY A 569 30.91 -1.21 18.45
N VAL A 570 31.23 -2.27 19.17
CA VAL A 570 30.40 -2.86 20.27
C VAL A 570 30.94 -2.42 21.64
N ASP A 571 31.31 -1.18 21.83
CA ASP A 571 31.99 -0.69 23.01
C ASP A 571 31.15 -0.85 24.30
N GLY A 572 31.59 -1.78 25.18
CA GLY A 572 30.98 -2.04 26.48
C GLY A 572 29.76 -2.98 26.48
N TRP A 573 29.24 -3.34 25.33
CA TRP A 573 28.19 -4.34 25.21
C TRP A 573 28.77 -5.77 25.25
N THR A 574 28.02 -6.70 25.79
CA THR A 574 28.40 -8.09 25.90
C THR A 574 27.42 -9.02 25.23
N VAL A 575 27.91 -9.90 24.37
CA VAL A 575 27.12 -10.91 23.67
C VAL A 575 27.35 -12.28 24.27
N TYR A 576 26.28 -13.07 24.45
CA TYR A 576 26.35 -14.43 24.94
C TYR A 576 25.06 -15.21 24.64
N GLN A 577 25.10 -16.52 24.90
CA GLN A 577 24.01 -17.44 24.60
C GLN A 577 23.51 -18.07 25.91
N LEU A 578 22.21 -18.31 25.99
CA LEU A 578 21.55 -18.91 27.14
C LEU A 578 20.69 -20.11 26.73
N GLN A 579 20.61 -21.10 27.58
CA GLN A 579 19.67 -22.24 27.48
C GLN A 579 19.67 -22.91 26.09
N THR A 580 20.83 -23.03 25.47
CA THR A 580 20.98 -23.62 24.14
C THR A 580 20.83 -25.14 24.16
N SER A 581 20.22 -25.69 23.11
CA SER A 581 20.15 -27.15 22.87
C SER A 581 21.52 -27.73 22.58
N SER A 582 21.63 -29.07 22.73
CA SER A 582 22.88 -29.79 22.42
C SER A 582 23.26 -29.74 20.93
N THR A 583 22.33 -29.41 20.06
CA THR A 583 22.49 -29.30 18.62
C THR A 583 22.74 -27.86 18.17
N TRP A 584 22.77 -26.93 19.14
CA TRP A 584 22.95 -25.50 18.83
C TRP A 584 24.25 -25.24 18.09
N ILE A 585 24.13 -24.57 16.95
CA ILE A 585 25.28 -24.02 16.23
C ILE A 585 25.53 -22.62 16.78
N ALA A 586 26.72 -22.45 17.38
CA ALA A 586 27.06 -21.19 18.02
C ALA A 586 26.94 -20.02 17.04
N ARG A 587 26.15 -19.03 17.47
CA ARG A 587 25.93 -17.75 16.79
C ARG A 587 25.68 -16.69 17.85
N ASP A 588 26.12 -15.48 17.59
CA ASP A 588 25.98 -14.37 18.50
C ASP A 588 25.41 -13.16 17.76
N TRP A 589 24.97 -12.19 18.51
CA TRP A 589 24.72 -10.87 17.97
C TRP A 589 25.97 -10.33 17.25
N GLN A 590 25.79 -9.75 16.09
CA GLN A 590 26.85 -9.23 15.24
C GLN A 590 26.52 -7.83 14.74
N ILE A 591 27.53 -6.98 14.57
CA ILE A 591 27.35 -5.73 13.83
C ILE A 591 27.13 -6.05 12.36
N GLN A 592 26.11 -5.43 11.81
CA GLN A 592 25.83 -5.42 10.38
C GLN A 592 25.82 -3.98 9.86
N SER A 593 26.55 -3.74 8.78
CA SER A 593 26.57 -2.45 8.07
C SER A 593 25.64 -2.43 6.87
N SER A 594 25.06 -3.58 6.53
CA SER A 594 23.99 -3.70 5.53
C SER A 594 22.71 -4.02 6.29
N LEU A 595 21.95 -2.99 6.62
CA LEU A 595 20.73 -3.11 7.37
C LEU A 595 19.54 -3.32 6.43
N PRO A 596 18.50 -4.09 6.84
CA PRO A 596 17.32 -4.31 6.01
C PRO A 596 16.63 -2.99 5.69
N SER A 597 15.83 -3.02 4.63
CA SER A 597 15.04 -1.87 4.17
C SER A 597 15.89 -0.61 3.85
N GLY A 598 17.18 -0.79 3.53
CA GLY A 598 18.07 0.31 3.13
C GLY A 598 18.37 1.33 4.23
N ARG A 599 18.20 0.96 5.52
CA ARG A 599 18.64 1.81 6.62
C ARG A 599 20.14 2.05 6.52
N ILE A 600 20.55 3.29 6.65
CA ILE A 600 21.96 3.71 6.56
C ILE A 600 22.59 3.58 7.95
N GLY A 601 23.82 3.10 8.00
CA GLY A 601 24.59 2.96 9.23
C GLY A 601 24.85 1.51 9.57
N SER A 602 25.23 1.27 10.81
CA SER A 602 25.50 -0.04 11.38
C SER A 602 24.49 -0.31 12.49
N GLY A 603 24.14 -1.57 12.70
CA GLY A 603 23.27 -2.00 13.79
C GLY A 603 23.62 -3.39 14.27
N MET A 604 23.13 -3.78 15.43
CA MET A 604 23.28 -5.14 15.95
C MET A 604 22.24 -6.05 15.34
N PHE A 605 22.65 -7.23 14.97
CA PHE A 605 21.80 -8.27 14.36
C PHE A 605 21.91 -9.60 15.12
N ALA A 606 20.76 -10.15 15.46
CA ALA A 606 20.61 -11.53 15.92
C ALA A 606 19.80 -12.32 14.90
N VAL A 607 20.39 -13.38 14.35
CA VAL A 607 19.74 -14.21 13.34
C VAL A 607 18.66 -15.10 13.95
N ASN A 608 17.46 -15.12 13.40
CA ASN A 608 16.45 -16.13 13.62
C ASN A 608 16.61 -17.19 12.51
N ALA A 609 17.39 -18.23 12.79
CA ALA A 609 17.91 -19.10 11.74
C ALA A 609 16.82 -19.80 10.93
N PRO A 610 16.77 -19.63 9.60
CA PRO A 610 15.80 -20.28 8.71
C PRO A 610 16.17 -21.75 8.51
N ILE A 611 15.92 -22.54 9.54
CA ILE A 611 16.23 -23.97 9.58
C ILE A 611 14.93 -24.72 9.78
N GLY A 612 14.70 -25.81 9.06
CA GLY A 612 13.55 -26.67 9.28
C GLY A 612 12.78 -27.04 8.02
N ASP A 613 11.58 -27.55 8.20
CA ASP A 613 10.79 -28.20 7.15
C ASP A 613 10.43 -27.22 6.00
N THR A 614 10.18 -25.97 6.32
CA THR A 614 9.87 -24.91 5.35
C THR A 614 11.06 -24.56 4.45
N TYR A 615 12.27 -24.82 4.88
CA TYR A 615 13.52 -24.48 4.18
C TYR A 615 14.30 -25.70 3.66
N GLY A 616 13.61 -26.83 3.44
CA GLY A 616 14.22 -28.06 2.93
C GLY A 616 15.10 -28.80 3.96
N GLY A 617 14.97 -28.44 5.24
CA GLY A 617 15.59 -29.11 6.38
C GLY A 617 14.66 -30.12 7.04
N ASN A 618 14.95 -30.44 8.30
CA ASN A 618 14.12 -31.30 9.14
C ASN A 618 14.19 -30.81 10.58
N CYS A 619 13.10 -30.37 11.14
CA CYS A 619 12.98 -29.83 12.49
C CYS A 619 13.42 -30.85 13.58
N GLN A 620 13.30 -32.13 13.34
CA GLN A 620 13.71 -33.15 14.27
C GLN A 620 15.24 -33.39 14.31
N THR A 621 15.94 -33.09 13.23
CA THR A 621 17.40 -33.32 13.10
C THR A 621 18.22 -32.04 13.13
N SER A 622 17.59 -30.92 12.85
CA SER A 622 18.24 -29.60 12.75
C SER A 622 17.79 -28.63 13.87
N PHE A 623 17.35 -29.15 14.98
CA PHE A 623 16.81 -28.42 16.10
C PHE A 623 17.82 -27.46 16.75
N GLN A 624 17.49 -26.19 16.89
CA GLN A 624 18.41 -25.10 17.24
C GLN A 624 17.82 -24.17 18.31
N ASN A 625 17.12 -24.68 19.32
CA ASN A 625 16.53 -23.83 20.35
C ASN A 625 17.58 -23.22 21.29
N GLY A 626 17.33 -21.98 21.69
CA GLY A 626 18.20 -21.22 22.56
C GLY A 626 17.87 -19.73 22.59
N ILE A 627 18.64 -19.01 23.38
CA ILE A 627 18.52 -17.53 23.47
C ILE A 627 19.86 -16.90 23.09
N MET A 628 19.84 -15.92 22.23
CA MET A 628 20.95 -15.00 21.95
C MET A 628 20.71 -13.72 22.71
N SER A 629 21.63 -13.31 23.55
CA SER A 629 21.53 -12.16 24.44
C SER A 629 22.57 -11.11 24.10
N LEU A 630 22.12 -9.83 24.08
CA LEU A 630 22.94 -8.64 23.96
C LEU A 630 22.72 -7.79 25.22
N GLU A 631 23.75 -7.65 26.05
CA GLU A 631 23.69 -6.95 27.33
C GLU A 631 24.42 -5.61 27.24
N SER A 632 23.74 -4.53 27.68
CA SER A 632 24.30 -3.18 27.69
C SER A 632 25.35 -3.01 28.80
N PRO A 633 26.24 -1.99 28.69
CA PRO A 633 26.98 -1.51 29.83
C PRO A 633 26.04 -1.00 30.94
N VAL A 634 26.58 -0.79 32.14
CA VAL A 634 25.84 -0.12 33.23
C VAL A 634 25.66 1.35 32.85
N ILE A 635 24.41 1.80 32.80
CA ILE A 635 24.05 3.20 32.53
C ILE A 635 23.74 3.87 33.84
N GLU A 636 24.54 4.87 34.22
CA GLU A 636 24.31 5.70 35.41
C GLU A 636 23.32 6.80 35.06
N ILE A 637 22.24 6.89 35.82
CA ILE A 637 21.21 7.93 35.64
C ILE A 637 21.65 9.18 36.42
N PRO A 638 21.86 10.32 35.74
CA PRO A 638 22.27 11.55 36.38
C PRO A 638 21.21 12.10 37.35
N ASP A 639 21.62 13.06 38.19
CA ASP A 639 20.71 13.77 39.09
C ASP A 639 19.89 14.82 38.33
N PHE A 640 18.64 14.48 38.01
CA PHE A 640 17.67 15.38 37.39
C PHE A 640 16.56 15.70 38.39
N ASN A 641 16.21 16.97 38.49
CA ASN A 641 15.18 17.42 39.42
C ASN A 641 13.73 17.26 38.91
N GLU A 642 13.54 17.08 37.59
CA GLU A 642 12.23 17.02 36.93
C GLU A 642 12.29 16.11 35.70
N GLY A 643 11.12 15.63 35.25
CA GLY A 643 10.98 14.82 34.05
C GLY A 643 10.86 13.30 34.31
N THR A 644 10.60 12.56 33.24
CA THR A 644 10.56 11.07 33.22
C THR A 644 11.80 10.54 32.51
N PHE A 645 12.33 9.44 33.02
CA PHE A 645 13.39 8.72 32.32
C PHE A 645 12.77 7.78 31.30
N GLU A 646 13.28 7.82 30.08
CA GLU A 646 12.78 7.03 28.95
C GLU A 646 13.95 6.41 28.20
N MET A 647 13.66 5.29 27.52
CA MET A 647 14.54 4.67 26.56
C MET A 647 13.81 4.53 25.22
N ALA A 648 14.40 5.01 24.15
CA ALA A 648 13.98 4.75 22.79
C ALA A 648 15.01 3.86 22.09
N PHE A 649 14.56 3.01 21.19
CA PHE A 649 15.42 2.22 20.31
C PHE A 649 14.71 1.94 19.00
N ASN A 650 15.49 1.96 17.92
CA ASN A 650 15.01 1.58 16.60
C ASN A 650 15.27 0.10 16.37
N HIS A 651 14.30 -0.62 15.88
CA HIS A 651 14.45 -2.03 15.62
C HIS A 651 13.59 -2.53 14.47
N TYR A 652 13.98 -3.70 13.96
CA TYR A 652 13.31 -4.43 12.90
C TYR A 652 13.19 -5.87 13.34
N VAL A 653 12.00 -6.44 13.30
CA VAL A 653 11.71 -7.80 13.75
C VAL A 653 11.14 -8.64 12.64
N SER A 654 11.72 -9.81 12.42
CA SER A 654 11.17 -10.86 11.56
C SER A 654 11.49 -12.22 12.16
N THR A 655 10.52 -12.82 12.83
CA THR A 655 10.65 -14.13 13.51
C THR A 655 9.45 -15.01 13.17
N GLU A 656 9.52 -16.30 13.46
CA GLU A 656 8.37 -17.19 13.34
C GLU A 656 7.24 -16.74 14.29
N PRO A 657 6.01 -16.46 13.79
CA PRO A 657 4.94 -15.89 14.62
C PRO A 657 4.58 -16.79 15.80
N ASN A 658 4.63 -16.24 17.00
CA ASN A 658 4.32 -16.87 18.28
C ASN A 658 5.16 -18.10 18.67
N TRP A 659 6.09 -18.57 17.81
CA TRP A 659 7.05 -19.62 18.13
C TRP A 659 8.39 -19.04 18.54
N ASP A 660 8.88 -18.06 17.81
CA ASP A 660 10.07 -17.29 18.09
C ASP A 660 9.74 -15.87 18.47
N GLY A 661 10.66 -15.20 19.13
CA GLY A 661 10.40 -13.81 19.49
C GLY A 661 11.57 -13.13 20.19
N VAL A 662 11.40 -11.83 20.36
CA VAL A 662 12.42 -10.95 20.92
C VAL A 662 11.82 -10.14 22.07
N ASN A 663 12.55 -10.01 23.16
CA ASN A 663 12.12 -9.17 24.26
C ASN A 663 13.29 -8.51 24.99
N ILE A 664 12.95 -7.58 25.88
CA ILE A 664 13.93 -6.77 26.59
C ILE A 664 13.78 -7.01 28.10
N LYS A 665 14.89 -7.26 28.73
CA LYS A 665 14.99 -7.37 30.19
C LYS A 665 15.82 -6.21 30.73
N TYR A 666 15.52 -5.82 31.93
CA TYR A 666 16.29 -4.79 32.66
C TYR A 666 16.79 -5.31 34.01
N LYS A 667 17.82 -4.71 34.50
CA LYS A 667 18.36 -4.92 35.84
C LYS A 667 18.66 -3.55 36.47
N LEU A 668 18.00 -3.24 37.58
CA LEU A 668 18.16 -2.00 38.30
C LEU A 668 19.11 -2.26 39.48
N ASP A 669 20.16 -1.46 39.58
CA ASP A 669 21.24 -1.56 40.57
C ASP A 669 21.80 -2.99 40.67
N THR A 670 21.69 -3.62 41.86
CA THR A 670 22.15 -5.01 42.13
C THR A 670 21.03 -6.05 42.02
N GLY A 671 19.88 -5.67 41.39
CA GLY A 671 18.73 -6.53 41.23
C GLY A 671 18.95 -7.68 40.24
N ASN A 672 17.91 -8.46 40.00
CA ASN A 672 17.90 -9.54 39.02
C ASN A 672 17.38 -9.02 37.67
N TRP A 673 17.69 -9.76 36.58
CA TRP A 673 17.10 -9.57 35.27
C TRP A 673 15.58 -9.77 35.32
N THR A 674 14.81 -8.78 34.91
CA THR A 674 13.36 -8.78 34.92
C THR A 674 12.87 -8.38 33.53
N LEU A 675 11.88 -9.10 32.97
CA LEU A 675 11.24 -8.73 31.72
C LEU A 675 10.60 -7.36 31.86
N ILE A 676 10.82 -6.46 30.91
CA ILE A 676 10.11 -5.19 30.84
C ILE A 676 8.64 -5.49 30.55
N PRO A 677 7.70 -5.07 31.41
CA PRO A 677 6.29 -5.33 31.18
C PRO A 677 5.74 -4.46 30.05
N VAL A 678 4.77 -4.98 29.29
CA VAL A 678 4.14 -4.25 28.19
C VAL A 678 3.58 -2.87 28.65
N THR A 679 3.15 -2.75 29.89
CA THR A 679 2.64 -1.49 30.47
C THR A 679 3.70 -0.41 30.66
N ALA A 680 4.98 -0.72 30.54
CA ALA A 680 6.06 0.26 30.58
C ALA A 680 6.34 0.88 29.20
N PHE A 681 5.85 0.30 28.14
CA PHE A 681 5.99 0.87 26.80
C PHE A 681 5.04 2.07 26.63
N ILE A 682 5.54 3.14 26.06
CA ILE A 682 4.78 4.34 25.70
C ILE A 682 4.38 4.23 24.23
N VAL A 683 5.28 3.68 23.41
CA VAL A 683 5.11 3.50 21.96
C VAL A 683 5.60 2.10 21.59
N ASN A 684 4.88 1.44 20.72
CA ASN A 684 5.23 0.15 20.13
C ASN A 684 5.73 -0.86 21.18
N GLY A 685 4.83 -1.32 22.04
CA GLY A 685 5.11 -2.42 22.99
C GLY A 685 5.07 -3.78 22.30
N TYR A 686 5.31 -4.84 23.07
CA TYR A 686 5.17 -6.19 22.56
C TYR A 686 3.82 -6.41 21.89
N ASN A 687 3.84 -7.04 20.74
CA ASN A 687 2.63 -7.28 19.95
C ASN A 687 1.91 -8.57 20.36
N ASP A 688 2.62 -9.55 20.92
CA ASP A 688 2.03 -10.81 21.39
C ASP A 688 2.93 -11.51 22.43
N ALA A 689 2.61 -12.75 22.78
CA ALA A 689 3.40 -13.63 23.62
C ALA A 689 3.91 -14.84 22.82
N ILE A 690 5.06 -15.35 23.23
CA ILE A 690 5.58 -16.64 22.71
C ILE A 690 4.69 -17.76 23.26
N ASN A 691 4.23 -18.65 22.39
CA ASN A 691 3.39 -19.79 22.75
C ASN A 691 3.97 -20.58 23.91
N PRO A 692 3.15 -21.05 24.88
CA PRO A 692 3.65 -21.81 26.01
C PRO A 692 4.04 -23.24 25.62
N ALA A 693 4.84 -23.89 26.44
CA ALA A 693 5.23 -25.29 26.27
C ALA A 693 4.03 -26.27 26.17
N SER A 694 2.88 -25.90 26.72
CA SER A 694 1.64 -26.69 26.55
C SER A 694 1.20 -26.82 25.06
N ASP A 695 1.59 -25.89 24.22
CA ASP A 695 1.27 -25.87 22.79
C ASP A 695 2.37 -26.53 21.94
N GLY A 696 3.39 -27.06 22.61
CA GLY A 696 4.51 -27.77 21.98
C GLY A 696 5.73 -26.89 21.68
N ASN A 697 5.74 -25.63 22.13
CA ASN A 697 6.84 -24.72 21.92
C ASN A 697 8.04 -25.08 22.84
N ASP A 698 9.21 -25.22 22.25
CA ASP A 698 10.48 -25.51 22.94
C ASP A 698 11.35 -24.26 23.14
N ASN A 699 10.86 -23.07 22.76
CA ASN A 699 11.57 -21.82 22.95
C ASN A 699 11.82 -21.57 24.45
N PRO A 700 13.08 -21.33 24.89
CA PRO A 700 13.35 -21.07 26.30
C PRO A 700 12.68 -19.79 26.86
N MET A 701 12.12 -18.94 26.01
CA MET A 701 11.33 -17.78 26.40
C MET A 701 9.81 -18.02 26.31
N GLU A 702 9.38 -19.28 26.29
CA GLU A 702 7.98 -19.67 26.21
C GLU A 702 7.09 -18.94 27.23
N GLY A 703 5.90 -18.50 26.81
CA GLY A 703 4.95 -17.79 27.64
C GLY A 703 5.32 -16.34 28.01
N GLN A 704 6.43 -15.80 27.51
CA GLN A 704 6.81 -14.41 27.76
C GLN A 704 6.24 -13.49 26.68
N ASP A 705 5.88 -12.26 27.10
CA ASP A 705 5.57 -11.18 26.16
C ASP A 705 6.79 -10.89 25.27
N ALA A 706 6.57 -10.68 23.99
CA ALA A 706 7.62 -10.48 23.00
C ALA A 706 7.12 -9.69 21.77
N PHE A 707 8.06 -9.15 21.01
CA PHE A 707 7.82 -8.88 19.60
C PHE A 707 8.03 -10.18 18.83
N THR A 708 7.03 -10.63 18.09
CA THR A 708 7.03 -11.91 17.38
C THR A 708 6.34 -11.78 16.03
N GLY A 709 6.72 -12.62 15.09
CA GLY A 709 6.21 -12.55 13.72
C GLY A 709 7.01 -11.59 12.84
N SER A 710 6.40 -11.24 11.74
CA SER A 710 6.86 -10.27 10.77
C SER A 710 5.69 -9.40 10.34
N ASP A 711 5.91 -8.42 9.51
CA ASP A 711 4.83 -7.59 8.99
C ASP A 711 3.74 -8.45 8.36
N GLY A 712 2.49 -8.09 8.58
CA GLY A 712 1.36 -8.89 8.12
C GLY A 712 1.46 -9.18 6.62
N GLY A 713 1.33 -10.46 6.25
CA GLY A 713 1.44 -10.91 4.86
C GLY A 713 2.85 -11.02 4.29
N SER A 714 3.90 -10.74 5.08
CA SER A 714 5.30 -10.75 4.64
C SER A 714 6.17 -11.62 5.54
N ASN A 715 7.28 -12.15 5.01
CA ASN A 715 8.35 -12.77 5.80
C ASN A 715 9.41 -11.77 6.26
N SER A 716 9.25 -10.50 5.96
CA SER A 716 10.13 -9.41 6.37
C SER A 716 9.45 -8.52 7.41
N GLY A 717 10.23 -7.76 8.16
CA GLY A 717 9.75 -6.74 9.09
C GLY A 717 9.88 -5.32 8.51
N SER A 718 9.52 -4.36 9.31
CA SER A 718 9.78 -2.93 9.09
C SER A 718 10.54 -2.32 10.25
N TRP A 719 11.34 -1.29 9.96
CA TRP A 719 11.95 -0.47 10.99
C TRP A 719 10.92 0.41 11.67
N GLY A 720 10.91 0.39 12.98
CA GLY A 720 10.13 1.29 13.81
C GLY A 720 10.86 1.62 15.10
N THR A 721 10.25 2.46 15.93
CA THR A 721 10.85 2.90 17.20
C THR A 721 9.96 2.49 18.35
N SER A 722 10.50 1.77 19.31
CA SER A 722 9.86 1.52 20.61
C SER A 722 10.34 2.52 21.65
N VAL A 723 9.43 2.93 22.54
CA VAL A 723 9.75 3.84 23.63
C VAL A 723 9.26 3.26 24.98
N ILE A 724 10.15 3.22 25.96
CA ILE A 724 9.90 2.66 27.28
C ILE A 724 10.00 3.75 28.33
N ASN A 725 9.02 3.83 29.20
CA ASN A 725 9.05 4.66 30.40
C ASN A 725 9.86 3.97 31.52
N LEU A 726 11.11 4.36 31.69
CA LEU A 726 12.00 3.78 32.69
C LEU A 726 11.59 4.18 34.12
N SER A 727 10.98 5.35 34.30
CA SER A 727 10.46 5.77 35.59
C SER A 727 9.35 4.84 36.10
N ALA A 728 8.56 4.24 35.18
CA ALA A 728 7.56 3.23 35.52
C ALA A 728 8.19 1.90 36.03
N LEU A 729 9.47 1.66 35.70
CA LEU A 729 10.27 0.52 36.19
C LEU A 729 10.97 0.79 37.51
N GLY A 730 10.79 1.98 38.08
CA GLY A 730 11.42 2.41 39.35
C GLY A 730 12.78 3.10 39.15
N VAL A 731 13.15 3.45 37.97
CA VAL A 731 14.37 4.23 37.68
C VAL A 731 14.17 5.66 38.21
N VAL A 732 15.10 6.08 39.03
CA VAL A 732 15.17 7.43 39.63
C VAL A 732 16.56 8.02 39.43
N ALA A 733 16.74 9.31 39.73
CA ALA A 733 18.05 9.92 39.73
C ALA A 733 19.05 9.12 40.58
N ASN A 734 20.29 9.01 40.08
CA ASN A 734 21.39 8.23 40.66
C ASN A 734 21.16 6.70 40.70
N SER A 735 20.20 6.14 39.99
CA SER A 735 20.08 4.69 39.77
C SER A 735 21.13 4.22 38.73
N ASN A 736 21.45 2.92 38.80
CA ASN A 736 22.21 2.25 37.74
C ASN A 736 21.28 1.26 37.04
N ILE A 737 21.17 1.34 35.73
CA ILE A 737 20.37 0.42 34.92
C ILE A 737 21.18 -0.27 33.86
N GLN A 738 20.84 -1.53 33.57
CA GLN A 738 21.33 -2.29 32.43
C GLN A 738 20.14 -2.89 31.69
N PHE A 739 20.30 -3.04 30.38
CA PHE A 739 19.34 -3.68 29.50
C PHE A 739 19.92 -4.95 28.91
N ARG A 740 19.05 -5.91 28.62
CA ARG A 740 19.40 -7.11 27.88
C ARG A 740 18.35 -7.40 26.83
N PHE A 741 18.78 -7.46 25.59
CA PHE A 741 17.98 -7.76 24.43
C PHE A 741 18.13 -9.24 24.09
N ASP A 742 17.04 -9.99 24.21
CA ASP A 742 17.03 -11.45 24.06
C ASP A 742 16.24 -11.83 22.79
N LEU A 743 16.84 -12.59 21.87
CA LEU A 743 16.14 -13.33 20.82
C LEU A 743 16.07 -14.79 21.22
N GLY A 744 14.87 -15.32 21.43
CA GLY A 744 14.60 -16.71 21.72
C GLY A 744 14.07 -17.44 20.50
N SER A 745 14.59 -18.65 20.26
CA SER A 745 14.20 -19.50 19.14
C SER A 745 13.78 -20.88 19.65
N ASP A 746 12.68 -21.43 19.10
CA ASP A 746 12.23 -22.80 19.33
C ASP A 746 13.10 -23.84 18.59
N GLY A 747 13.91 -23.37 17.67
CA GLY A 747 14.87 -24.17 16.94
C GLY A 747 14.44 -24.64 15.58
N CYS A 748 13.27 -24.17 15.08
CA CYS A 748 12.76 -24.54 13.77
C CYS A 748 12.12 -23.34 13.06
N ASN A 749 12.07 -23.36 11.72
CA ASN A 749 11.35 -22.43 10.85
C ASN A 749 11.57 -20.93 11.12
N GLY A 750 12.71 -20.55 11.66
CA GLY A 750 13.06 -19.16 11.92
C GLY A 750 13.04 -18.33 10.62
N ARG A 751 12.93 -17.03 10.80
CA ARG A 751 12.94 -16.05 9.69
C ARG A 751 14.26 -15.27 9.67
N GLU A 752 14.24 -14.00 9.28
CA GLU A 752 15.44 -13.17 9.17
C GLU A 752 16.10 -12.94 10.54
N GLY A 753 15.35 -12.40 11.52
CA GLY A 753 15.83 -12.15 12.85
C GLY A 753 15.49 -10.75 13.39
N TRP A 754 16.36 -10.27 14.28
CA TRP A 754 16.20 -8.97 14.95
C TRP A 754 17.37 -8.05 14.65
N PHE A 755 17.10 -6.89 14.11
CA PHE A 755 18.04 -5.79 14.01
C PHE A 755 17.70 -4.73 15.06
N LEU A 756 18.72 -4.18 15.68
CA LEU A 756 18.62 -3.17 16.74
C LEU A 756 19.59 -2.02 16.43
N ASP A 757 19.09 -0.79 16.56
CA ASP A 757 19.86 0.43 16.28
C ASP A 757 19.40 1.59 17.17
N GLU A 758 20.26 2.62 17.30
CA GLU A 758 19.95 3.90 17.95
C GLU A 758 19.31 3.75 19.35
N VAL A 759 19.88 2.94 20.23
CA VAL A 759 19.43 2.86 21.63
C VAL A 759 19.79 4.14 22.38
N THR A 760 18.78 4.88 22.81
CA THR A 760 18.94 6.18 23.47
C THR A 760 18.23 6.19 24.82
N VAL A 761 18.93 6.53 25.90
CA VAL A 761 18.35 6.78 27.23
C VAL A 761 18.40 8.27 27.50
N TYR A 762 17.27 8.83 27.92
CA TYR A 762 17.13 10.29 28.09
C TYR A 762 16.16 10.64 29.22
N ASN A 763 16.17 11.90 29.64
CA ASN A 763 15.18 12.48 30.54
C ASN A 763 14.21 13.36 29.76
N CYS A 764 12.93 13.06 29.82
CA CYS A 764 11.89 13.83 29.20
C CYS A 764 11.19 14.73 30.22
N ALA A 765 11.52 16.00 30.23
CA ALA A 765 10.71 16.98 30.93
C ALA A 765 9.54 17.35 30.03
N TYR A 766 8.36 16.87 30.34
CA TYR A 766 7.17 17.12 29.52
C TYR A 766 6.85 18.63 29.45
N ALA A 767 7.13 19.23 28.32
CA ALA A 767 6.45 20.43 27.91
C ALA A 767 5.13 19.99 27.23
N LEU A 768 4.05 19.89 28.02
CA LEU A 768 2.65 19.76 27.58
C LEU A 768 2.33 18.61 26.60
N SER A 769 1.72 17.55 27.09
CA SER A 769 1.18 16.48 26.25
C SER A 769 0.00 16.97 25.39
N VAL A 770 -0.16 16.37 24.20
CA VAL A 770 -1.33 16.58 23.32
C VAL A 770 -2.63 16.19 24.04
N GLU A 771 -2.59 15.28 25.01
CA GLU A 771 -3.73 14.89 25.85
C GLU A 771 -4.22 16.03 26.73
N ASP A 772 -3.33 16.85 27.32
CA ASP A 772 -3.73 18.03 28.10
C ASP A 772 -4.40 19.11 27.24
N PHE A 773 -4.00 19.18 25.93
CA PHE A 773 -4.61 20.10 24.97
C PHE A 773 -6.01 19.64 24.56
N SER A 774 -6.19 18.37 24.27
CA SER A 774 -7.49 17.80 23.88
C SER A 774 -8.46 17.75 25.07
N ALA A 775 -7.99 17.48 26.27
CA ALA A 775 -8.78 17.53 27.49
C ALA A 775 -9.28 18.96 27.76
N LEU A 776 -8.41 19.97 27.55
CA LEU A 776 -8.81 21.37 27.76
C LEU A 776 -9.79 21.84 26.68
N GLU A 777 -9.61 21.45 25.43
CA GLU A 777 -10.49 21.81 24.30
C GLU A 777 -11.87 21.16 24.45
N ASN A 778 -11.94 19.89 24.81
CA ASN A 778 -13.18 19.14 24.97
C ASN A 778 -13.89 19.44 26.32
N GLY A 779 -13.14 19.72 27.37
CA GLY A 779 -13.65 19.96 28.72
C GLY A 779 -14.24 21.35 28.92
N ILE A 780 -14.08 22.29 27.98
CA ILE A 780 -14.61 23.66 28.08
C ILE A 780 -15.66 23.90 27.00
N LYS A 781 -16.84 24.37 27.42
CA LYS A 781 -17.91 24.81 26.51
C LYS A 781 -18.25 26.27 26.75
N VAL A 782 -18.50 27.01 25.67
CA VAL A 782 -18.87 28.43 25.75
C VAL A 782 -20.18 28.69 25.01
N TYR A 783 -21.16 29.26 25.74
CA TYR A 783 -22.48 29.56 25.18
C TYR A 783 -23.17 30.74 25.90
N PRO A 784 -24.14 31.43 25.25
CA PRO A 784 -24.40 31.36 23.82
C PRO A 784 -23.21 31.90 23.02
N ASN A 785 -22.96 31.33 21.87
CA ASN A 785 -21.96 31.83 20.91
C ASN A 785 -22.47 31.60 19.52
N PRO A 786 -22.97 32.63 18.80
CA PRO A 786 -22.87 34.07 19.06
C PRO A 786 -23.65 34.59 20.31
N SER A 787 -23.26 35.80 20.77
CA SER A 787 -23.87 36.51 21.94
C SER A 787 -23.77 38.03 21.81
N HIS A 788 -24.69 38.75 22.47
CA HIS A 788 -24.61 40.22 22.58
C HIS A 788 -23.53 40.73 23.56
N GLY A 789 -22.56 39.88 23.92
CA GLY A 789 -21.39 40.24 24.69
C GLY A 789 -21.28 39.59 26.06
N GLN A 790 -22.25 38.77 26.46
CA GLN A 790 -22.13 37.90 27.66
C GLN A 790 -22.10 36.44 27.22
N PHE A 791 -21.04 35.73 27.61
CA PHE A 791 -20.84 34.32 27.35
C PHE A 791 -20.69 33.57 28.68
N ILE A 792 -21.20 32.38 28.78
CA ILE A 792 -20.99 31.49 29.92
C ILE A 792 -19.96 30.44 29.45
N MET A 793 -18.81 30.45 30.08
CA MET A 793 -17.82 29.37 29.95
C MET A 793 -18.12 28.29 30.99
N LYS A 794 -18.32 27.06 30.55
CA LYS A 794 -18.58 25.91 31.42
C LYS A 794 -17.36 24.98 31.42
N ASN A 795 -16.89 24.64 32.60
CA ASN A 795 -15.84 23.68 32.87
C ASN A 795 -16.49 22.31 33.10
N MET A 796 -16.59 21.50 32.01
CA MET A 796 -17.34 20.24 32.01
C MET A 796 -16.64 19.14 32.81
N ASP A 797 -15.29 19.14 32.77
CA ASP A 797 -14.46 18.08 33.34
C ASP A 797 -13.74 18.54 34.63
N HIS A 798 -14.19 19.64 35.25
CA HIS A 798 -13.64 20.23 36.48
C HIS A 798 -12.12 20.45 36.43
N LEU A 799 -11.63 20.91 35.27
CA LEU A 799 -10.22 21.17 35.01
C LEU A 799 -9.71 22.31 35.90
N ASN A 800 -8.45 22.23 36.35
CA ASN A 800 -7.79 23.26 37.12
C ASN A 800 -7.40 24.46 36.25
N LEU A 801 -8.35 25.39 36.06
CA LEU A 801 -8.13 26.57 35.24
C LEU A 801 -7.43 27.68 36.06
N VAL A 802 -6.59 28.46 35.37
CA VAL A 802 -5.85 29.58 35.98
C VAL A 802 -6.47 30.91 35.58
N LYS A 803 -6.61 31.16 34.28
CA LYS A 803 -7.19 32.40 33.76
C LYS A 803 -7.75 32.23 32.33
N ALA A 804 -8.51 33.21 31.87
CA ALA A 804 -8.85 33.39 30.46
C ALA A 804 -8.56 34.83 30.02
N ASP A 805 -7.87 34.95 28.88
CA ASP A 805 -7.59 36.22 28.23
C ASP A 805 -8.41 36.33 26.94
N VAL A 806 -9.24 37.37 26.81
CA VAL A 806 -10.01 37.66 25.60
C VAL A 806 -9.25 38.69 24.76
N MET A 807 -9.02 38.40 23.49
CA MET A 807 -8.28 39.23 22.54
C MET A 807 -9.11 39.56 21.30
N ASP A 808 -8.90 40.74 20.72
CA ASP A 808 -9.46 41.07 19.42
C ASP A 808 -8.68 40.35 18.25
N ILE A 809 -9.16 40.54 17.03
CA ILE A 809 -8.56 39.91 15.84
C ILE A 809 -7.11 40.31 15.56
N ASN A 810 -6.61 41.36 16.18
CA ASN A 810 -5.24 41.86 16.08
C ASN A 810 -4.36 41.33 17.26
N GLY A 811 -4.91 40.45 18.10
CA GLY A 811 -4.21 39.92 19.28
C GLY A 811 -4.11 40.87 20.48
N ARG A 812 -4.81 42.01 20.42
CA ARG A 812 -4.82 42.97 21.54
C ARG A 812 -5.72 42.44 22.66
N LEU A 813 -5.20 42.40 23.88
CA LEU A 813 -5.95 42.01 25.08
C LEU A 813 -7.12 42.95 25.33
N VAL A 814 -8.32 42.40 25.39
CA VAL A 814 -9.59 43.10 25.66
C VAL A 814 -9.99 42.91 27.10
N LYS A 815 -9.84 41.73 27.66
CA LYS A 815 -10.19 41.37 29.02
C LYS A 815 -9.40 40.17 29.52
N SER A 816 -8.98 40.18 30.77
CA SER A 816 -8.42 39.03 31.47
C SER A 816 -9.34 38.68 32.65
N ILE A 817 -9.54 37.37 32.85
CA ILE A 817 -10.45 36.83 33.87
C ILE A 817 -9.69 35.79 34.67
N ASP A 818 -9.65 35.93 35.99
CA ASP A 818 -9.11 34.94 36.90
C ASP A 818 -10.09 33.75 37.02
N LEU A 819 -9.62 32.54 36.76
CA LEU A 819 -10.40 31.33 36.83
C LEU A 819 -9.92 30.37 37.93
N SER A 820 -8.92 30.75 38.72
CA SER A 820 -8.28 29.90 39.74
C SER A 820 -9.23 29.37 40.81
N ASN A 821 -10.38 30.04 41.01
CA ASN A 821 -11.41 29.67 41.98
C ASN A 821 -12.71 29.15 41.34
N ILE A 822 -12.71 28.87 40.04
CA ILE A 822 -13.90 28.47 39.30
C ILE A 822 -13.90 26.95 39.09
N GLN A 823 -14.89 26.25 39.69
CA GLN A 823 -15.06 24.81 39.48
C GLN A 823 -16.00 24.47 38.33
N ASP A 824 -17.15 25.15 38.20
CA ASP A 824 -18.18 24.74 37.24
C ASP A 824 -18.36 25.69 36.06
N SER A 825 -18.45 27.00 36.31
CA SER A 825 -18.69 27.98 35.24
C SER A 825 -18.24 29.40 35.59
N ALA A 826 -17.88 30.18 34.56
CA ALA A 826 -17.55 31.61 34.67
C ALA A 826 -18.32 32.40 33.61
N THR A 827 -18.69 33.64 33.97
CA THR A 827 -19.28 34.59 33.03
C THR A 827 -18.19 35.45 32.38
N ILE A 828 -18.13 35.41 31.09
CA ILE A 828 -17.22 36.19 30.24
C ILE A 828 -18.03 37.36 29.68
N ASP A 829 -17.87 38.53 30.26
CA ASP A 829 -18.60 39.74 29.84
C ASP A 829 -17.68 40.67 29.06
N ILE A 830 -17.95 40.81 27.77
CA ILE A 830 -17.35 41.73 26.81
C ILE A 830 -18.42 42.64 26.19
N SER A 831 -19.51 42.89 26.86
CA SER A 831 -20.62 43.74 26.37
C SER A 831 -20.18 45.16 26.01
N SER A 832 -19.13 45.67 26.66
CA SER A 832 -18.61 47.03 26.46
C SER A 832 -17.76 47.24 25.19
N VAL A 833 -17.41 46.18 24.46
CA VAL A 833 -16.59 46.30 23.23
C VAL A 833 -17.46 46.20 21.97
N ALA A 834 -16.91 46.50 20.81
CA ALA A 834 -17.65 46.47 19.53
C ALA A 834 -18.13 45.06 19.15
N SER A 835 -19.17 44.94 18.34
CA SER A 835 -19.57 43.68 17.71
C SER A 835 -18.46 43.19 16.78
N GLY A 836 -18.22 41.90 16.78
CA GLY A 836 -17.13 41.32 16.00
C GLY A 836 -16.64 39.96 16.51
N LEU A 837 -15.51 39.53 15.97
CA LEU A 837 -14.84 38.29 16.31
C LEU A 837 -13.77 38.53 17.37
N TYR A 838 -13.78 37.71 18.40
CA TYR A 838 -12.81 37.70 19.49
C TYR A 838 -12.27 36.28 19.72
N PHE A 839 -11.09 36.18 20.34
CA PHE A 839 -10.48 34.93 20.73
C PHE A 839 -10.26 34.91 22.23
N MET A 840 -10.79 33.89 22.89
CA MET A 840 -10.58 33.67 24.32
C MET A 840 -9.57 32.56 24.50
N LYS A 841 -8.41 32.91 25.05
CA LYS A 841 -7.37 31.94 25.39
C LYS A 841 -7.53 31.56 26.86
N VAL A 842 -7.82 30.29 27.12
CA VAL A 842 -8.02 29.75 28.47
C VAL A 842 -6.76 28.98 28.86
N TYR A 843 -6.30 29.21 30.10
CA TYR A 843 -5.08 28.61 30.64
C TYR A 843 -5.41 27.69 31.81
N SER A 844 -4.85 26.50 31.83
CA SER A 844 -4.69 25.65 32.99
C SER A 844 -3.27 25.77 33.53
N GLN A 845 -2.90 24.96 34.53
CA GLN A 845 -1.53 24.96 35.06
C GLN A 845 -0.52 24.50 34.00
N ASN A 846 -0.91 23.60 33.11
CA ASN A 846 -0.01 22.92 32.18
C ASN A 846 -0.39 23.09 30.70
N ALA A 847 -1.55 23.66 30.35
CA ALA A 847 -2.03 23.79 28.97
C ALA A 847 -2.79 25.08 28.72
N ASN A 848 -3.03 25.43 27.48
CA ASN A 848 -3.94 26.51 27.10
C ASN A 848 -4.71 26.12 25.83
N THR A 849 -5.94 26.59 25.67
CA THR A 849 -6.75 26.44 24.46
C THR A 849 -7.33 27.78 24.03
N VAL A 850 -7.69 27.89 22.76
CA VAL A 850 -8.28 29.13 22.20
C VAL A 850 -9.67 28.84 21.68
N ILE A 851 -10.63 29.57 22.20
CA ILE A 851 -12.04 29.48 21.87
C ILE A 851 -12.47 30.75 21.12
N LYS A 852 -13.07 30.56 19.95
CA LYS A 852 -13.63 31.64 19.14
C LYS A 852 -14.92 32.18 19.78
N LEU A 853 -15.01 33.49 19.99
CA LEU A 853 -16.21 34.19 20.46
C LEU A 853 -16.74 35.11 19.36
N ILE A 854 -18.05 35.05 19.10
CA ILE A 854 -18.73 35.93 18.16
C ILE A 854 -19.66 36.84 18.93
N LYS A 855 -19.37 38.16 18.93
CA LYS A 855 -20.22 39.15 19.54
C LYS A 855 -21.06 39.83 18.44
N GLU A 856 -22.38 39.74 18.58
CA GLU A 856 -23.38 40.41 17.73
C GLU A 856 -23.67 41.81 18.23
#